data_58116050ac53af1bb62e37a8c5c5c5bb
#
_entry.id   58116050ac53af1bb62e37a8c5c5c5bb
#
_cell.length_a   1.000
_cell.length_b   1.000
_cell.length_c   1.000
_cell.angle_alpha   90.00
_cell.angle_beta   90.00
_cell.angle_gamma   90.00
#
_symmetry.space_group_name_H-M   'P 1'
#
loop_
_entity.id
_entity.type
_entity.pdbx_description
1 polymer ?
#
loop_
_entity_poly.entity_id
_entity_poly.type
_entity_poly.pdbx_seq_one_letter_code
_entity_poly.pdbx_strand_id
1 'polypeptide(L)'
;MKDSSFLWYDKPASVWTQALPIGNGTLGGMIYGKVEEETVSLNHDELWTGHPKNTIRPGSLEAFQKARALALDGKLRESQDIIESDFMSTWSQAYLPLGDLVLTFDGSDRKSDYIRSLDLDTAIASVSYRQGKRIMRRELFASHPDKVIAVRLICENGKFDVTASLKCQLHHKVKSQSGLLVMSGEAPSEHNTNGQSDKQSYSKVDSERGMLFTCAVKADTDGKKHISGKGIEITGATVVTLYLTAETSFNGWQNNAFTNGKPHLEPCIERLSKNFDYEAVKSAHIADYRALYSRVELDIGSNGKDNIPTGKRLRNFKKDKNDIALYTLLFNFGRYLAISSSRPGSQPSTLQGIWNEKFCPPWHSNYTVNINTEMNYWPVLPCDMPEVNEPLIEMVRDLSVAGERTAKEMYGMHGFVAHHNVDIWRMTTPVGGCAVWAFWPMSPGWFCEHIFAHYEYTMDEKYLRETAYPIMKKSAEFYCDYLVEDKDGYLIAAPSTSPENNFVLNGSNCAVSQTTTMTMSIIRELFENCIKASDILGEDKEFAEILKDKLKNMLPFRIGKRGQLLEWYNEEKESEIHHRHCSMLYGLHPAHLITADGTPELADACRRSLEIRGDDGTGWSLGWKINFWARLRDGNHALKLFDQQLRFKASTGMNYSHGGGTYENLFDAHPPFQIDGNFGAVSGVCEMLLDCFDGKIYLLPALPDKWSDGSVRGLLAKGNIKVDMTWSGGKLTLYSLTGNGEAHIVYGGKETVHRLDGGTLTVEL
;
A
#
# COMPACT_ATOMS: atom_id res chain seq x y z
N MET A 1 16.86 -23.94 -5.83
CA MET A 1 15.99 -22.75 -5.67
C MET A 1 16.69 -21.83 -4.70
N LYS A 2 16.75 -20.52 -4.97
CA LYS A 2 17.32 -19.58 -4.01
C LYS A 2 16.33 -19.44 -2.84
N ASP A 3 16.78 -19.57 -1.60
CA ASP A 3 15.97 -19.47 -0.37
C ASP A 3 15.38 -18.08 -0.11
N SER A 4 15.76 -17.08 -0.89
CA SER A 4 15.33 -15.70 -0.87
C SER A 4 14.28 -15.34 -1.95
N SER A 5 13.90 -16.27 -2.84
CA SER A 5 12.95 -16.01 -3.92
C SER A 5 11.79 -17.01 -3.99
N PHE A 6 11.62 -17.82 -2.94
CA PHE A 6 10.67 -18.92 -2.98
C PHE A 6 9.98 -19.13 -1.63
N LEU A 7 8.63 -18.98 -1.61
CA LEU A 7 7.84 -19.40 -0.47
C LEU A 7 7.37 -20.82 -0.70
N TRP A 8 7.52 -21.71 0.29
CA TRP A 8 6.99 -23.05 0.17
C TRP A 8 6.53 -23.65 1.50
N TYR A 9 5.60 -24.59 1.43
CA TYR A 9 4.93 -25.21 2.56
C TYR A 9 4.67 -26.68 2.30
N ASP A 10 4.80 -27.49 3.35
CA ASP A 10 4.58 -28.94 3.35
C ASP A 10 3.15 -29.35 3.71
N LYS A 11 2.22 -28.36 3.76
CA LYS A 11 0.80 -28.54 4.12
C LYS A 11 -0.09 -27.57 3.36
N PRO A 12 -1.36 -27.96 3.08
CA PRO A 12 -2.38 -27.00 2.66
C PRO A 12 -2.60 -25.88 3.68
N ALA A 13 -3.08 -24.74 3.21
CA ALA A 13 -3.54 -23.69 4.09
C ALA A 13 -4.87 -24.07 4.74
N SER A 14 -4.98 -23.86 6.04
CA SER A 14 -6.22 -24.06 6.79
C SER A 14 -7.01 -22.77 6.99
N VAL A 15 -6.31 -21.62 6.95
CA VAL A 15 -6.86 -20.28 7.09
C VAL A 15 -6.28 -19.34 6.02
N TRP A 16 -6.97 -18.25 5.77
CA TRP A 16 -6.65 -17.30 4.71
C TRP A 16 -5.22 -16.72 4.83
N THR A 17 -4.75 -16.38 6.03
CA THR A 17 -3.39 -15.89 6.30
C THR A 17 -2.28 -16.95 6.13
N GLN A 18 -2.63 -18.12 5.67
CA GLN A 18 -1.68 -19.16 5.21
C GLN A 18 -1.72 -19.35 3.69
N ALA A 19 -2.80 -18.88 3.01
CA ALA A 19 -2.97 -19.04 1.56
C ALA A 19 -1.95 -18.20 0.79
N LEU A 20 -1.64 -18.61 -0.44
CA LEU A 20 -0.67 -17.94 -1.31
C LEU A 20 -1.39 -16.90 -2.16
N PRO A 21 -0.96 -15.62 -2.12
CA PRO A 21 -1.53 -14.57 -2.96
C PRO A 21 -1.02 -14.65 -4.40
N ILE A 22 -1.91 -14.44 -5.38
CA ILE A 22 -1.59 -14.09 -6.78
C ILE A 22 -2.35 -12.82 -7.15
N GLY A 23 -1.83 -12.03 -8.09
CA GLY A 23 -2.49 -10.80 -8.52
C GLY A 23 -1.86 -10.18 -9.76
N ASN A 24 -2.65 -9.33 -10.45
CA ASN A 24 -2.23 -8.61 -11.64
C ASN A 24 -2.65 -7.13 -11.64
N GLY A 25 -2.90 -6.57 -10.46
CA GLY A 25 -3.41 -5.23 -10.26
C GLY A 25 -4.94 -5.15 -10.27
N THR A 26 -5.62 -5.88 -11.17
CA THR A 26 -7.08 -5.87 -11.30
C THR A 26 -7.73 -7.10 -10.64
N LEU A 27 -7.15 -8.29 -10.84
CA LEU A 27 -7.64 -9.54 -10.29
C LEU A 27 -6.68 -10.07 -9.24
N GLY A 28 -7.20 -10.41 -8.07
CA GLY A 28 -6.50 -11.09 -6.99
C GLY A 28 -7.03 -12.48 -6.72
N GLY A 29 -6.15 -13.38 -6.26
CA GLY A 29 -6.55 -14.72 -5.83
C GLY A 29 -5.73 -15.17 -4.62
N MET A 30 -6.38 -15.90 -3.69
CA MET A 30 -5.73 -16.55 -2.54
C MET A 30 -5.88 -18.05 -2.63
N ILE A 31 -4.75 -18.77 -2.76
CA ILE A 31 -4.68 -20.21 -3.07
C ILE A 31 -4.40 -20.98 -1.79
N TYR A 32 -5.34 -21.83 -1.38
CA TYR A 32 -5.19 -22.64 -0.16
C TYR A 32 -4.35 -23.91 -0.38
N GLY A 33 -4.33 -24.44 -1.59
CA GLY A 33 -3.62 -25.69 -1.91
C GLY A 33 -4.27 -26.93 -1.32
N LYS A 34 -5.57 -26.90 -1.03
CA LYS A 34 -6.31 -28.06 -0.51
C LYS A 34 -6.42 -29.15 -1.58
N VAL A 35 -6.43 -30.41 -1.14
CA VAL A 35 -6.31 -31.53 -2.08
C VAL A 35 -7.67 -31.98 -2.58
N GLU A 36 -8.66 -32.15 -1.72
CA GLU A 36 -10.00 -32.68 -2.07
C GLU A 36 -10.91 -31.55 -2.60
N GLU A 37 -10.87 -30.40 -1.97
CA GLU A 37 -11.60 -29.20 -2.38
C GLU A 37 -10.66 -28.01 -2.31
N GLU A 38 -10.12 -27.59 -3.46
CA GLU A 38 -9.34 -26.36 -3.57
C GLU A 38 -10.25 -25.16 -3.55
N THR A 39 -9.84 -24.13 -2.85
CA THR A 39 -10.49 -22.81 -2.87
C THR A 39 -9.48 -21.79 -3.38
N VAL A 40 -9.89 -20.99 -4.35
CA VAL A 40 -9.19 -19.77 -4.74
C VAL A 40 -10.13 -18.60 -4.43
N SER A 41 -9.86 -17.88 -3.33
CA SER A 41 -10.66 -16.70 -2.99
C SER A 41 -10.28 -15.55 -3.89
N LEU A 42 -11.26 -14.94 -4.54
CA LEU A 42 -11.10 -14.01 -5.66
C LEU A 42 -11.42 -12.58 -5.22
N ASN A 43 -10.70 -11.63 -5.79
CA ASN A 43 -10.95 -10.21 -5.66
C ASN A 43 -10.88 -9.51 -7.02
N HIS A 44 -11.56 -8.36 -7.11
CA HIS A 44 -11.45 -7.41 -8.21
C HIS A 44 -11.29 -6.01 -7.62
N ASP A 45 -10.31 -5.25 -8.06
CA ASP A 45 -9.93 -3.93 -7.51
C ASP A 45 -11.06 -2.90 -7.50
N GLU A 46 -11.98 -2.97 -8.45
CA GLU A 46 -13.14 -2.07 -8.55
C GLU A 46 -14.38 -2.54 -7.77
N LEU A 47 -14.37 -3.71 -7.11
CA LEU A 47 -15.59 -4.23 -6.48
C LEU A 47 -15.76 -3.69 -5.06
N TRP A 48 -16.61 -2.68 -4.91
CA TRP A 48 -16.88 -1.96 -3.67
C TRP A 48 -18.37 -1.83 -3.41
N THR A 49 -18.75 -1.51 -2.16
CA THR A 49 -20.10 -1.09 -1.81
C THR A 49 -20.39 0.33 -2.31
N GLY A 50 -21.65 0.70 -2.32
CA GLY A 50 -22.08 2.10 -2.46
C GLY A 50 -22.28 2.58 -3.89
N HIS A 51 -22.43 3.89 -3.99
CA HIS A 51 -22.63 4.68 -5.20
C HIS A 51 -22.15 6.11 -4.94
N PRO A 52 -21.96 6.95 -5.97
CA PRO A 52 -21.61 8.35 -5.78
C PRO A 52 -22.70 9.10 -5.00
N LYS A 53 -22.31 9.80 -3.95
CA LYS A 53 -23.24 10.61 -3.15
C LYS A 53 -22.57 11.86 -2.58
N ASN A 54 -23.38 12.87 -2.30
CA ASN A 54 -22.92 14.04 -1.57
C ASN A 54 -22.78 13.69 -0.09
N THR A 55 -21.57 13.75 0.43
CA THR A 55 -21.25 13.47 1.84
C THR A 55 -21.03 14.74 2.67
N ILE A 56 -21.12 15.93 2.07
CA ILE A 56 -20.94 17.21 2.78
C ILE A 56 -22.10 17.43 3.75
N ARG A 57 -21.76 17.63 5.01
CA ARG A 57 -22.74 17.89 6.06
C ARG A 57 -23.23 19.34 5.99
N PRO A 58 -24.56 19.60 5.98
CA PRO A 58 -25.09 20.97 6.07
C PRO A 58 -24.62 21.67 7.35
N GLY A 59 -24.24 22.94 7.25
CA GLY A 59 -23.75 23.74 8.40
C GLY A 59 -22.29 23.51 8.78
N SER A 60 -21.55 22.69 8.00
CA SER A 60 -20.15 22.37 8.30
C SER A 60 -19.21 23.59 8.22
N LEU A 61 -19.49 24.57 7.34
CA LEU A 61 -18.70 25.81 7.24
C LEU A 61 -18.76 26.62 8.53
N GLU A 62 -19.95 26.84 9.05
CA GLU A 62 -20.17 27.55 10.31
C GLU A 62 -19.58 26.78 11.48
N ALA A 63 -19.69 25.45 11.50
CA ALA A 63 -19.08 24.59 12.50
C ALA A 63 -17.54 24.72 12.47
N PHE A 64 -16.93 24.69 11.29
CA PHE A 64 -15.48 24.88 11.14
C PHE A 64 -15.01 26.26 11.62
N GLN A 65 -15.71 27.33 11.22
CA GLN A 65 -15.36 28.70 11.65
C GLN A 65 -15.41 28.84 13.17
N LYS A 66 -16.47 28.28 13.79
CA LYS A 66 -16.62 28.28 15.25
C LYS A 66 -15.52 27.43 15.93
N ALA A 67 -15.25 26.23 15.42
CA ALA A 67 -14.19 25.37 15.96
C ALA A 67 -12.82 26.05 15.87
N ARG A 68 -12.52 26.72 14.74
CA ARG A 68 -11.28 27.47 14.54
C ARG A 68 -11.14 28.60 15.55
N ALA A 69 -12.18 29.41 15.74
CA ALA A 69 -12.16 30.49 16.71
C ALA A 69 -11.92 29.98 18.14
N LEU A 70 -12.57 28.87 18.53
CA LEU A 70 -12.37 28.25 19.84
C LEU A 70 -10.94 27.71 20.00
N ALA A 71 -10.38 27.08 18.97
CA ALA A 71 -9.02 26.54 19.02
C ALA A 71 -7.98 27.68 19.19
N LEU A 72 -8.12 28.78 18.45
CA LEU A 72 -7.25 29.97 18.58
C LEU A 72 -7.35 30.63 19.94
N ASP A 73 -8.54 30.61 20.57
CA ASP A 73 -8.78 31.10 21.95
C ASP A 73 -8.29 30.10 23.03
N GLY A 74 -7.69 28.95 22.63
CA GLY A 74 -7.21 27.92 23.56
C GLY A 74 -8.30 27.03 24.15
N LYS A 75 -9.55 27.15 23.71
CA LYS A 75 -10.71 26.31 24.11
C LYS A 75 -10.75 25.02 23.29
N LEU A 76 -9.67 24.23 23.39
CA LEU A 76 -9.41 23.08 22.51
C LEU A 76 -10.50 22.00 22.63
N ARG A 77 -11.00 21.72 23.85
CA ARG A 77 -12.05 20.75 24.06
C ARG A 77 -13.37 21.16 23.42
N GLU A 78 -13.77 22.42 23.61
CA GLU A 78 -14.98 22.96 22.99
C GLU A 78 -14.87 22.94 21.45
N SER A 79 -13.68 23.23 20.91
CA SER A 79 -13.39 23.10 19.48
C SER A 79 -13.59 21.67 19.01
N GLN A 80 -13.05 20.65 19.72
CA GLN A 80 -13.22 19.25 19.40
C GLN A 80 -14.71 18.84 19.42
N ASP A 81 -15.44 19.26 20.45
CA ASP A 81 -16.86 18.90 20.59
C ASP A 81 -17.69 19.42 19.39
N ILE A 82 -17.41 20.64 18.89
CA ILE A 82 -18.04 21.17 17.66
C ILE A 82 -17.63 20.35 16.43
N ILE A 83 -16.37 19.99 16.29
CA ILE A 83 -15.88 19.17 15.17
C ILE A 83 -16.62 17.83 15.17
N GLU A 84 -16.68 17.15 16.30
CA GLU A 84 -17.31 15.82 16.40
C GLU A 84 -18.84 15.86 16.25
N SER A 85 -19.49 16.92 16.78
CA SER A 85 -20.96 17.02 16.70
C SER A 85 -21.47 17.56 15.36
N ASP A 86 -20.79 18.54 14.75
CA ASP A 86 -21.36 19.36 13.67
C ASP A 86 -20.58 19.34 12.36
N PHE A 87 -19.33 18.84 12.35
CA PHE A 87 -18.47 18.84 11.16
C PHE A 87 -18.28 17.48 10.52
N MET A 88 -18.26 16.38 11.30
CA MET A 88 -18.06 15.03 10.79
C MET A 88 -19.18 14.59 9.85
N SER A 89 -18.85 13.71 8.89
CA SER A 89 -19.76 13.24 7.86
C SER A 89 -20.17 11.77 8.06
N THR A 90 -20.31 11.03 6.97
CA THR A 90 -20.67 9.61 6.93
C THR A 90 -19.43 8.74 6.86
N TRP A 91 -19.60 7.42 6.84
CA TRP A 91 -18.49 6.46 6.68
C TRP A 91 -18.13 6.25 5.21
N SER A 92 -16.88 5.85 4.94
CA SER A 92 -16.43 5.42 3.62
C SER A 92 -17.09 4.11 3.20
N GLN A 93 -17.14 3.84 1.91
CA GLN A 93 -17.57 2.56 1.38
C GLN A 93 -16.50 1.49 1.58
N ALA A 94 -16.88 0.20 1.43
CA ALA A 94 -16.01 -0.94 1.71
C ALA A 94 -15.61 -1.69 0.43
N TYR A 95 -14.34 -2.12 0.39
CA TYR A 95 -13.81 -3.05 -0.60
C TYR A 95 -14.34 -4.46 -0.35
N LEU A 96 -14.77 -5.17 -1.39
CA LEU A 96 -15.49 -6.43 -1.28
C LEU A 96 -14.72 -7.63 -1.87
N PRO A 97 -14.96 -8.86 -1.34
CA PRO A 97 -14.56 -10.08 -2.02
C PRO A 97 -15.45 -10.33 -3.25
N LEU A 98 -14.86 -10.80 -4.36
CA LEU A 98 -15.59 -11.20 -5.56
C LEU A 98 -16.28 -12.57 -5.38
N GLY A 99 -15.73 -13.41 -4.52
CA GLY A 99 -16.20 -14.76 -4.26
C GLY A 99 -15.08 -15.78 -4.37
N ASP A 100 -15.44 -17.07 -4.61
CA ASP A 100 -14.50 -18.18 -4.64
C ASP A 100 -14.66 -19.01 -5.93
N LEU A 101 -13.52 -19.36 -6.54
CA LEU A 101 -13.45 -20.50 -7.45
C LEU A 101 -13.17 -21.77 -6.61
N VAL A 102 -14.11 -22.71 -6.63
CA VAL A 102 -14.00 -23.96 -5.87
C VAL A 102 -13.80 -25.11 -6.84
N LEU A 103 -12.74 -25.90 -6.64
CA LEU A 103 -12.40 -27.06 -7.43
C LEU A 103 -12.54 -28.31 -6.55
N THR A 104 -13.56 -29.12 -6.81
CA THR A 104 -13.80 -30.39 -6.10
C THR A 104 -13.25 -31.55 -6.92
N PHE A 105 -12.32 -32.30 -6.34
CA PHE A 105 -11.62 -33.43 -6.99
C PHE A 105 -12.17 -34.77 -6.54
N ASP A 106 -12.06 -35.76 -7.43
CA ASP A 106 -12.32 -37.16 -7.09
C ASP A 106 -11.20 -37.78 -6.24
N GLY A 107 -11.53 -38.85 -5.57
CA GLY A 107 -10.58 -39.75 -4.92
C GLY A 107 -10.31 -39.45 -3.43
N SER A 108 -10.23 -40.56 -2.68
CA SER A 108 -10.02 -40.65 -1.23
C SER A 108 -8.67 -41.24 -0.84
N ASP A 109 -7.78 -41.52 -1.80
CA ASP A 109 -6.49 -42.17 -1.53
C ASP A 109 -5.60 -41.31 -0.64
N ARG A 110 -4.78 -41.97 0.18
CA ARG A 110 -3.79 -41.32 1.00
C ARG A 110 -2.84 -40.43 0.16
N LYS A 111 -2.61 -39.20 0.59
CA LYS A 111 -1.72 -38.24 -0.08
C LYS A 111 -0.37 -38.25 0.58
N SER A 112 0.69 -38.07 -0.24
CA SER A 112 2.08 -37.93 0.19
C SER A 112 2.81 -36.89 -0.69
N ASP A 113 4.04 -36.57 -0.32
CA ASP A 113 4.93 -35.70 -1.08
C ASP A 113 4.30 -34.35 -1.43
N TYR A 114 3.54 -33.79 -0.47
CA TYR A 114 2.82 -32.54 -0.67
C TYR A 114 3.76 -31.34 -0.58
N ILE A 115 3.69 -30.49 -1.60
CA ILE A 115 4.36 -29.17 -1.64
C ILE A 115 3.39 -28.16 -2.26
N ARG A 116 3.24 -27.00 -1.63
CA ARG A 116 2.72 -25.81 -2.28
C ARG A 116 3.70 -24.67 -2.17
N SER A 117 3.77 -23.82 -3.19
CA SER A 117 4.81 -22.82 -3.30
C SER A 117 4.35 -21.62 -4.12
N LEU A 118 5.04 -20.50 -3.91
CA LEU A 118 4.99 -19.31 -4.72
C LEU A 118 6.42 -18.95 -5.13
N ASP A 119 6.67 -18.94 -6.42
CA ASP A 119 7.91 -18.51 -7.01
C ASP A 119 7.84 -16.99 -7.28
N LEU A 120 8.65 -16.22 -6.58
CA LEU A 120 8.66 -14.76 -6.69
C LEU A 120 9.37 -14.26 -7.96
N ASP A 121 10.14 -15.10 -8.64
CA ASP A 121 10.80 -14.73 -9.90
C ASP A 121 9.85 -14.85 -11.10
N THR A 122 8.84 -15.71 -11.00
CA THR A 122 7.87 -15.94 -12.07
C THR A 122 6.44 -15.55 -11.71
N ALA A 123 6.19 -15.18 -10.47
CA ALA A 123 4.84 -14.92 -9.92
C ALA A 123 3.85 -16.08 -10.12
N ILE A 124 4.34 -17.32 -10.08
CA ILE A 124 3.53 -18.54 -10.25
C ILE A 124 3.41 -19.28 -8.92
N ALA A 125 2.19 -19.53 -8.51
CA ALA A 125 1.88 -20.45 -7.42
C ALA A 125 1.71 -21.86 -7.92
N SER A 126 2.23 -22.84 -7.18
CA SER A 126 2.17 -24.26 -7.54
C SER A 126 1.76 -25.12 -6.36
N VAL A 127 1.06 -26.21 -6.67
CA VAL A 127 0.71 -27.29 -5.71
C VAL A 127 1.05 -28.63 -6.34
N SER A 128 1.78 -29.47 -5.65
CA SER A 128 2.06 -30.84 -6.10
C SER A 128 1.90 -31.83 -4.96
N TYR A 129 1.38 -32.99 -5.28
CA TYR A 129 1.25 -34.13 -4.35
C TYR A 129 1.10 -35.44 -5.09
N ARG A 130 1.37 -36.53 -4.38
CA ARG A 130 1.12 -37.91 -4.87
C ARG A 130 -0.18 -38.43 -4.27
N GLN A 131 -1.01 -39.06 -5.11
CA GLN A 131 -2.24 -39.75 -4.71
C GLN A 131 -2.23 -41.15 -5.29
N GLY A 132 -1.85 -42.14 -4.49
CA GLY A 132 -1.55 -43.49 -4.97
C GLY A 132 -0.43 -43.47 -6.02
N LYS A 133 -0.73 -43.91 -7.26
CA LYS A 133 0.22 -43.84 -8.39
C LYS A 133 0.18 -42.52 -9.15
N ARG A 134 -0.89 -41.72 -8.98
CA ARG A 134 -1.07 -40.41 -9.65
C ARG A 134 -0.15 -39.37 -9.03
N ILE A 135 0.43 -38.51 -9.87
CA ILE A 135 1.11 -37.28 -9.44
C ILE A 135 0.26 -36.11 -9.92
N MET A 136 -0.28 -35.37 -8.98
CA MET A 136 -1.11 -34.19 -9.25
C MET A 136 -0.25 -32.95 -9.18
N ARG A 137 -0.33 -32.07 -10.20
CA ARG A 137 0.31 -30.76 -10.26
C ARG A 137 -0.72 -29.71 -10.59
N ARG A 138 -0.60 -28.57 -9.96
CA ARG A 138 -1.39 -27.36 -10.25
C ARG A 138 -0.46 -26.18 -10.39
N GLU A 139 -0.69 -25.35 -11.40
CA GLU A 139 -0.04 -24.04 -11.56
C GLU A 139 -1.12 -22.98 -11.64
N LEU A 140 -0.95 -21.86 -10.89
CA LEU A 140 -1.89 -20.77 -10.83
C LEU A 140 -1.13 -19.45 -10.91
N PHE A 141 -1.58 -18.56 -11.79
CA PHE A 141 -1.05 -17.18 -11.88
C PHE A 141 -2.10 -16.23 -12.42
N ALA A 142 -1.90 -14.92 -12.17
CA ALA A 142 -2.74 -13.86 -12.68
C ALA A 142 -1.97 -13.09 -13.75
N SER A 143 -2.34 -13.28 -15.02
CA SER A 143 -1.72 -12.59 -16.17
C SER A 143 -2.25 -11.17 -16.30
N HIS A 144 -1.37 -10.17 -16.26
CA HIS A 144 -1.73 -8.78 -16.51
C HIS A 144 -1.99 -8.52 -18.01
N PRO A 145 -1.13 -9.00 -18.95
CA PRO A 145 -1.38 -8.80 -20.39
C PRO A 145 -2.70 -9.40 -20.88
N ASP A 146 -3.07 -10.60 -20.37
CA ASP A 146 -4.27 -11.32 -20.82
C ASP A 146 -5.51 -10.98 -19.98
N LYS A 147 -5.35 -10.32 -18.82
CA LYS A 147 -6.41 -10.00 -17.85
C LYS A 147 -7.20 -11.23 -17.39
N VAL A 148 -6.48 -12.33 -17.12
CA VAL A 148 -7.06 -13.60 -16.66
C VAL A 148 -6.26 -14.16 -15.47
N ILE A 149 -6.95 -14.93 -14.63
CA ILE A 149 -6.31 -15.91 -13.76
C ILE A 149 -6.32 -17.24 -14.51
N ALA A 150 -5.14 -17.83 -14.72
CA ALA A 150 -4.96 -19.13 -15.32
C ALA A 150 -4.74 -20.19 -14.23
N VAL A 151 -5.45 -21.32 -14.35
CA VAL A 151 -5.31 -22.48 -13.46
C VAL A 151 -5.10 -23.72 -14.31
N ARG A 152 -3.92 -24.30 -14.23
CA ARG A 152 -3.60 -25.54 -14.95
C ARG A 152 -3.46 -26.71 -13.98
N LEU A 153 -4.21 -27.77 -14.25
CA LEU A 153 -4.25 -29.02 -13.49
C LEU A 153 -3.71 -30.13 -14.37
N ILE A 154 -2.75 -30.90 -13.84
CA ILE A 154 -2.10 -32.01 -14.57
C ILE A 154 -2.10 -33.23 -13.67
N CYS A 155 -2.45 -34.37 -14.23
CA CYS A 155 -2.34 -35.69 -13.60
C CYS A 155 -1.39 -36.57 -14.41
N GLU A 156 -0.22 -36.87 -13.85
CA GLU A 156 0.69 -37.87 -14.39
C GLU A 156 0.34 -39.28 -13.85
N ASN A 157 0.49 -40.29 -14.68
CA ASN A 157 0.24 -41.68 -14.35
C ASN A 157 -1.22 -42.00 -13.95
N GLY A 158 -2.19 -41.33 -14.60
CA GLY A 158 -3.61 -41.59 -14.38
C GLY A 158 -4.51 -40.52 -14.95
N LYS A 159 -5.76 -40.56 -14.54
CA LYS A 159 -6.79 -39.58 -14.89
C LYS A 159 -7.47 -39.09 -13.61
N PHE A 160 -8.14 -37.95 -13.70
CA PHE A 160 -8.90 -37.40 -12.59
C PHE A 160 -10.21 -36.80 -13.08
N ASP A 161 -11.14 -36.66 -12.16
CA ASP A 161 -12.37 -35.91 -12.33
C ASP A 161 -12.29 -34.62 -11.47
N VAL A 162 -12.85 -33.54 -11.97
CA VAL A 162 -12.91 -32.26 -11.23
C VAL A 162 -14.18 -31.53 -11.59
N THR A 163 -14.79 -30.88 -10.58
CA THR A 163 -15.88 -29.94 -10.76
C THR A 163 -15.40 -28.53 -10.34
N ALA A 164 -15.46 -27.58 -11.28
CA ALA A 164 -15.20 -26.18 -11.01
C ALA A 164 -16.52 -25.44 -10.81
N SER A 165 -16.68 -24.75 -9.67
CA SER A 165 -17.87 -23.98 -9.34
C SER A 165 -17.51 -22.57 -8.83
N LEU A 166 -18.43 -21.62 -8.95
CA LEU A 166 -18.30 -20.26 -8.42
C LEU A 166 -19.24 -20.08 -7.24
N LYS A 167 -18.73 -19.54 -6.15
CA LYS A 167 -19.50 -19.16 -4.94
C LYS A 167 -19.26 -17.69 -4.64
N CYS A 168 -20.25 -16.99 -4.11
CA CYS A 168 -20.13 -15.58 -3.72
C CYS A 168 -21.03 -15.27 -2.52
N GLN A 169 -20.60 -14.34 -1.69
CA GLN A 169 -21.38 -13.82 -0.53
C GLN A 169 -22.37 -12.74 -0.95
N LEU A 170 -22.13 -12.07 -2.10
CA LEU A 170 -22.96 -11.01 -2.65
C LEU A 170 -24.21 -11.58 -3.33
N HIS A 171 -25.21 -10.74 -3.60
CA HIS A 171 -26.35 -11.12 -4.44
C HIS A 171 -25.85 -11.52 -5.84
N HIS A 172 -26.06 -12.75 -6.23
CA HIS A 172 -25.56 -13.28 -7.50
C HIS A 172 -26.43 -14.38 -8.10
N LYS A 173 -26.18 -14.67 -9.38
CA LYS A 173 -26.69 -15.84 -10.11
C LYS A 173 -25.55 -16.45 -10.90
N VAL A 174 -25.54 -17.79 -10.92
CA VAL A 174 -24.60 -18.56 -11.74
C VAL A 174 -25.35 -19.27 -12.85
N LYS A 175 -24.87 -19.21 -14.10
CA LYS A 175 -25.48 -19.85 -15.26
C LYS A 175 -24.40 -20.33 -16.25
N SER A 176 -24.78 -21.27 -17.11
CA SER A 176 -24.00 -21.56 -18.33
C SER A 176 -24.42 -20.61 -19.43
N GLN A 177 -23.46 -19.91 -20.03
CA GLN A 177 -23.71 -18.98 -21.14
C GLN A 177 -22.49 -18.97 -22.09
N SER A 178 -22.74 -19.08 -23.40
CA SER A 178 -21.70 -19.05 -24.45
C SER A 178 -20.57 -20.07 -24.23
N GLY A 179 -20.88 -21.23 -23.63
CA GLY A 179 -19.88 -22.26 -23.32
C GLY A 179 -19.00 -21.93 -22.11
N LEU A 180 -19.37 -20.95 -21.29
CA LEU A 180 -18.69 -20.51 -20.09
C LEU A 180 -19.57 -20.76 -18.85
N LEU A 181 -18.94 -20.87 -17.69
CA LEU A 181 -19.61 -20.72 -16.40
C LEU A 181 -19.56 -19.23 -16.04
N VAL A 182 -20.72 -18.60 -15.90
CA VAL A 182 -20.84 -17.15 -15.66
C VAL A 182 -21.58 -16.89 -14.36
N MET A 183 -20.95 -16.18 -13.47
CA MET A 183 -21.54 -15.60 -12.27
C MET A 183 -21.73 -14.09 -12.49
N SER A 184 -22.94 -13.59 -12.33
CA SER A 184 -23.23 -12.14 -12.36
C SER A 184 -23.98 -11.76 -11.11
N GLY A 185 -23.68 -10.59 -10.58
CA GLY A 185 -24.23 -10.13 -9.31
C GLY A 185 -24.24 -8.63 -9.16
N GLU A 186 -24.61 -8.20 -7.96
CA GLU A 186 -24.75 -6.82 -7.55
C GLU A 186 -24.06 -6.62 -6.20
N ALA A 187 -23.26 -5.55 -6.08
CA ALA A 187 -22.69 -5.11 -4.82
C ALA A 187 -23.75 -4.41 -3.94
N PRO A 188 -23.60 -4.42 -2.61
CA PRO A 188 -24.47 -3.65 -1.72
C PRO A 188 -24.44 -2.15 -2.04
N SER A 189 -25.60 -1.51 -1.89
CA SER A 189 -25.78 -0.06 -2.07
C SER A 189 -25.16 0.77 -0.93
N GLU A 190 -24.90 0.15 0.20
CA GLU A 190 -24.34 0.81 1.38
C GLU A 190 -23.60 -0.19 2.26
N HIS A 191 -22.47 0.24 2.83
CA HIS A 191 -21.80 -0.47 3.90
C HIS A 191 -22.44 -0.16 5.24
N ASN A 192 -22.78 -1.19 6.02
CA ASN A 192 -23.32 -0.99 7.36
C ASN A 192 -22.17 -0.70 8.34
N THR A 193 -22.14 0.55 8.80
CA THR A 193 -20.98 1.20 9.42
C THR A 193 -20.66 0.84 10.86
N ASN A 194 -21.59 0.18 11.55
CA ASN A 194 -21.39 -0.03 12.99
C ASN A 194 -20.47 -1.21 13.35
N GLY A 195 -19.85 -1.88 12.36
CA GLY A 195 -18.95 -3.01 12.59
C GLY A 195 -19.59 -4.20 13.35
N GLN A 196 -20.87 -4.07 13.68
CA GLN A 196 -21.61 -4.99 14.54
C GLN A 196 -22.59 -5.88 13.80
N SER A 197 -22.78 -5.67 12.49
CA SER A 197 -23.63 -6.54 11.69
C SER A 197 -23.01 -6.85 10.34
N ASP A 198 -22.97 -8.14 9.98
CA ASP A 198 -22.61 -8.63 8.66
C ASP A 198 -23.73 -8.36 7.61
N LYS A 199 -24.64 -7.42 7.90
CA LYS A 199 -25.75 -7.09 7.01
C LYS A 199 -25.38 -5.89 6.17
N GLN A 200 -25.27 -6.11 4.90
CA GLN A 200 -25.13 -5.07 3.88
C GLN A 200 -26.52 -4.68 3.35
N SER A 201 -26.66 -3.44 2.94
CA SER A 201 -27.93 -2.91 2.42
C SER A 201 -27.97 -2.93 0.90
N TYR A 202 -29.13 -3.30 0.34
CA TYR A 202 -29.40 -3.28 -1.10
C TYR A 202 -30.62 -2.39 -1.34
N SER A 203 -30.42 -1.23 -1.97
CA SER A 203 -31.53 -0.34 -2.32
C SER A 203 -32.35 -0.91 -3.48
N LYS A 204 -33.64 -0.56 -3.52
CA LYS A 204 -34.53 -0.82 -4.65
C LYS A 204 -34.65 0.39 -5.59
N VAL A 205 -34.08 1.53 -5.21
CA VAL A 205 -34.05 2.76 -6.00
C VAL A 205 -32.82 2.70 -6.90
N ASP A 206 -33.02 2.70 -8.22
CA ASP A 206 -31.93 2.47 -9.18
C ASP A 206 -30.75 3.46 -9.04
N SER A 207 -31.02 4.72 -8.69
CA SER A 207 -29.96 5.72 -8.44
C SER A 207 -29.15 5.51 -7.17
N GLU A 208 -29.56 4.56 -6.31
CA GLU A 208 -28.90 4.23 -5.05
C GLU A 208 -28.32 2.81 -5.05
N ARG A 209 -28.51 2.05 -6.12
CA ARG A 209 -28.02 0.66 -6.20
C ARG A 209 -26.51 0.61 -6.34
N GLY A 210 -25.93 -0.46 -5.82
CA GLY A 210 -24.52 -0.75 -5.96
C GLY A 210 -24.13 -1.20 -7.36
N MET A 211 -22.85 -1.29 -7.62
CA MET A 211 -22.33 -1.70 -8.92
C MET A 211 -22.67 -3.15 -9.26
N LEU A 212 -22.73 -3.45 -10.54
CA LEU A 212 -22.86 -4.80 -11.07
C LEU A 212 -21.48 -5.41 -11.33
N PHE A 213 -21.41 -6.74 -11.27
CA PHE A 213 -20.18 -7.47 -11.57
C PHE A 213 -20.46 -8.77 -12.33
N THR A 214 -19.47 -9.22 -13.07
CA THR A 214 -19.45 -10.54 -13.70
C THR A 214 -18.09 -11.20 -13.46
N CYS A 215 -18.12 -12.50 -13.12
CA CYS A 215 -16.97 -13.38 -13.13
C CYS A 215 -17.28 -14.56 -14.05
N ALA A 216 -16.41 -14.86 -15.00
CA ALA A 216 -16.60 -15.90 -15.97
C ALA A 216 -15.42 -16.88 -16.00
N VAL A 217 -15.70 -18.17 -16.23
CA VAL A 217 -14.70 -19.26 -16.31
C VAL A 217 -14.88 -20.05 -17.60
N LYS A 218 -13.78 -20.19 -18.35
CA LYS A 218 -13.62 -21.13 -19.47
C LYS A 218 -12.81 -22.33 -19.02
N ALA A 219 -13.13 -23.51 -19.51
CA ALA A 219 -12.33 -24.70 -19.29
C ALA A 219 -11.93 -25.36 -20.61
N ASP A 220 -10.65 -25.65 -20.77
CA ASP A 220 -10.07 -26.47 -21.84
C ASP A 220 -9.52 -27.76 -21.24
N THR A 221 -9.80 -28.90 -21.85
CA THR A 221 -9.45 -30.21 -21.30
C THR A 221 -9.39 -31.31 -22.37
N ASP A 222 -8.62 -32.34 -22.11
CA ASP A 222 -8.62 -33.62 -22.87
C ASP A 222 -9.68 -34.63 -22.37
N GLY A 223 -10.37 -34.32 -21.27
CA GLY A 223 -11.47 -35.11 -20.70
C GLY A 223 -12.85 -34.75 -21.30
N LYS A 224 -13.90 -35.38 -20.77
CA LYS A 224 -15.28 -35.03 -21.11
C LYS A 224 -15.73 -33.86 -20.24
N LYS A 225 -16.33 -32.84 -20.86
CA LYS A 225 -16.76 -31.60 -20.21
C LYS A 225 -18.28 -31.41 -20.30
N HIS A 226 -18.91 -31.08 -19.18
CA HIS A 226 -20.32 -30.64 -19.09
C HIS A 226 -20.40 -29.32 -18.29
N ILE A 227 -21.13 -28.36 -18.81
CA ILE A 227 -21.29 -27.03 -18.18
C ILE A 227 -22.76 -26.81 -17.84
N SER A 228 -23.05 -26.48 -16.59
CA SER A 228 -24.37 -26.13 -16.09
C SER A 228 -24.31 -24.93 -15.17
N GLY A 229 -25.46 -24.45 -14.67
CA GLY A 229 -25.49 -23.41 -13.62
C GLY A 229 -24.91 -23.87 -12.27
N LYS A 230 -24.57 -25.15 -12.10
CA LYS A 230 -23.96 -25.69 -10.89
C LYS A 230 -22.42 -25.70 -10.98
N GLY A 231 -21.87 -25.68 -12.20
CA GLY A 231 -20.43 -25.73 -12.41
C GLY A 231 -20.02 -26.32 -13.76
N ILE A 232 -18.73 -26.48 -13.93
CA ILE A 232 -18.07 -27.20 -15.05
C ILE A 232 -17.61 -28.53 -14.51
N GLU A 233 -18.28 -29.60 -14.93
CA GLU A 233 -17.93 -30.99 -14.59
C GLU A 233 -17.01 -31.55 -15.67
N ILE A 234 -15.83 -32.04 -15.28
CA ILE A 234 -14.82 -32.63 -16.18
C ILE A 234 -14.49 -34.03 -15.67
N THR A 235 -14.59 -35.01 -16.54
CA THR A 235 -14.35 -36.41 -16.19
C THR A 235 -13.30 -37.04 -17.08
N GLY A 236 -12.43 -37.87 -16.48
CA GLY A 236 -11.42 -38.67 -17.17
C GLY A 236 -10.31 -37.84 -17.81
N ALA A 237 -9.97 -36.70 -17.26
CA ALA A 237 -8.95 -35.80 -17.79
C ALA A 237 -7.53 -36.19 -17.32
N THR A 238 -6.53 -35.91 -18.14
CA THR A 238 -5.13 -35.83 -17.72
C THR A 238 -4.66 -34.36 -17.56
N VAL A 239 -5.30 -33.45 -18.30
CA VAL A 239 -5.03 -32.01 -18.25
C VAL A 239 -6.33 -31.22 -18.26
N VAL A 240 -6.42 -30.22 -17.38
CA VAL A 240 -7.48 -29.23 -17.36
C VAL A 240 -6.84 -27.85 -17.23
N THR A 241 -7.22 -26.91 -18.08
CA THR A 241 -6.84 -25.50 -17.95
C THR A 241 -8.10 -24.66 -17.79
N LEU A 242 -8.17 -23.88 -16.72
CA LEU A 242 -9.23 -22.90 -16.50
C LEU A 242 -8.66 -21.51 -16.72
N TYR A 243 -9.44 -20.67 -17.42
CA TYR A 243 -9.18 -19.24 -17.54
C TYR A 243 -10.36 -18.51 -16.91
N LEU A 244 -10.07 -17.67 -15.92
CA LEU A 244 -11.04 -16.88 -15.20
C LEU A 244 -10.78 -15.39 -15.45
N THR A 245 -11.84 -14.64 -15.70
CA THR A 245 -11.81 -13.18 -15.77
C THR A 245 -13.01 -12.57 -15.06
N ALA A 246 -12.90 -11.34 -14.65
CA ALA A 246 -14.03 -10.60 -14.10
C ALA A 246 -13.99 -9.14 -14.56
N GLU A 247 -15.16 -8.51 -14.51
CA GLU A 247 -15.37 -7.08 -14.79
C GLU A 247 -16.47 -6.55 -13.87
N THR A 248 -16.43 -5.25 -13.60
CA THR A 248 -17.47 -4.53 -12.89
C THR A 248 -18.12 -3.49 -13.79
N SER A 249 -19.25 -2.96 -13.36
CA SER A 249 -19.88 -1.82 -14.04
C SER A 249 -19.34 -0.46 -13.61
N PHE A 250 -18.28 -0.41 -12.79
CA PHE A 250 -17.66 0.86 -12.38
C PHE A 250 -17.19 1.65 -13.60
N ASN A 251 -17.63 2.89 -13.73
CA ASN A 251 -17.37 3.77 -14.88
C ASN A 251 -16.87 5.15 -14.42
N GLY A 252 -15.90 5.14 -13.49
CA GLY A 252 -15.38 6.34 -12.85
C GLY A 252 -16.22 6.77 -11.64
N TRP A 253 -15.58 7.48 -10.72
CA TRP A 253 -16.13 7.82 -9.40
C TRP A 253 -17.35 8.74 -9.42
N GLN A 254 -17.56 9.50 -10.50
CA GLN A 254 -18.68 10.44 -10.66
C GLN A 254 -19.95 9.75 -11.16
N ASN A 255 -19.83 8.57 -11.75
CA ASN A 255 -20.94 7.89 -12.41
C ASN A 255 -21.57 6.83 -11.50
N ASN A 256 -22.89 6.83 -11.41
CA ASN A 256 -23.58 5.72 -10.77
C ASN A 256 -23.37 4.45 -11.59
N ALA A 257 -22.71 3.46 -11.00
CA ALA A 257 -22.28 2.24 -11.69
C ALA A 257 -23.48 1.32 -12.05
N PHE A 258 -24.66 1.52 -11.46
CA PHE A 258 -25.85 0.77 -11.84
C PHE A 258 -26.58 1.40 -13.03
N THR A 259 -26.81 2.72 -13.02
CA THR A 259 -27.58 3.41 -14.08
C THR A 259 -26.72 3.85 -15.27
N ASN A 260 -25.45 4.16 -15.04
CA ASN A 260 -24.50 4.69 -16.02
C ASN A 260 -23.20 3.87 -16.08
N GLY A 261 -23.29 2.58 -15.70
CA GLY A 261 -22.15 1.68 -15.65
C GLY A 261 -21.61 1.27 -17.01
N LYS A 262 -20.32 0.88 -17.04
CA LYS A 262 -19.72 0.25 -18.22
C LYS A 262 -20.25 -1.18 -18.40
N PRO A 263 -20.22 -1.73 -19.63
CA PRO A 263 -20.49 -3.17 -19.84
C PRO A 263 -19.55 -4.06 -19.01
N HIS A 264 -20.12 -5.10 -18.38
CA HIS A 264 -19.33 -6.00 -17.54
C HIS A 264 -19.47 -7.49 -17.92
N LEU A 265 -20.52 -7.88 -18.61
CA LEU A 265 -20.73 -9.26 -19.06
C LEU A 265 -20.06 -9.52 -20.41
N GLU A 266 -20.30 -8.66 -21.39
CA GLU A 266 -19.81 -8.80 -22.75
C GLU A 266 -18.29 -8.82 -22.82
N PRO A 267 -17.53 -7.94 -22.11
CA PRO A 267 -16.07 -8.01 -22.11
C PRO A 267 -15.52 -9.32 -21.53
N CYS A 268 -16.16 -9.91 -20.53
CA CYS A 268 -15.79 -11.21 -20.00
C CYS A 268 -15.99 -12.32 -21.05
N ILE A 269 -17.15 -12.33 -21.73
CA ILE A 269 -17.44 -13.31 -22.78
C ILE A 269 -16.47 -13.14 -23.96
N GLU A 270 -16.24 -11.93 -24.43
CA GLU A 270 -15.32 -11.63 -25.53
C GLU A 270 -13.90 -12.10 -25.21
N ARG A 271 -13.38 -11.76 -24.02
CA ARG A 271 -12.04 -12.15 -23.58
C ARG A 271 -11.88 -13.65 -23.57
N LEU A 272 -12.84 -14.40 -22.99
CA LEU A 272 -12.79 -15.83 -22.90
C LEU A 272 -13.19 -16.58 -24.18
N SER A 273 -13.75 -15.89 -25.18
CA SER A 273 -14.02 -16.49 -26.49
C SER A 273 -12.75 -16.74 -27.30
N LYS A 274 -11.65 -16.05 -26.96
CA LYS A 274 -10.33 -16.28 -27.59
C LYS A 274 -9.82 -17.69 -27.34
N ASN A 275 -9.05 -18.21 -28.28
CA ASN A 275 -8.29 -19.41 -28.08
C ASN A 275 -7.00 -19.08 -27.35
N PHE A 276 -6.91 -19.50 -26.09
CA PHE A 276 -5.69 -19.36 -25.31
C PHE A 276 -4.76 -20.56 -25.55
N ASP A 277 -3.49 -20.27 -25.82
CA ASP A 277 -2.40 -21.22 -25.65
C ASP A 277 -1.81 -20.99 -24.26
N TYR A 278 -1.86 -21.98 -23.40
CA TYR A 278 -1.40 -21.88 -22.00
C TYR A 278 0.07 -21.45 -21.92
N GLU A 279 0.93 -22.03 -22.73
CA GLU A 279 2.36 -21.73 -22.68
C GLU A 279 2.64 -20.30 -23.19
N ALA A 280 1.87 -19.81 -24.16
CA ALA A 280 1.95 -18.44 -24.60
C ALA A 280 1.49 -17.44 -23.53
N VAL A 281 0.35 -17.72 -22.84
CA VAL A 281 -0.17 -16.90 -21.73
C VAL A 281 0.82 -16.90 -20.56
N LYS A 282 1.37 -18.07 -20.21
CA LYS A 282 2.39 -18.21 -19.16
C LYS A 282 3.67 -17.41 -19.49
N SER A 283 4.13 -17.52 -20.73
CA SER A 283 5.33 -16.78 -21.19
C SER A 283 5.12 -15.28 -21.19
N ALA A 284 3.96 -14.79 -21.63
CA ALA A 284 3.59 -13.38 -21.61
C ALA A 284 3.50 -12.84 -20.16
N HIS A 285 2.87 -13.62 -19.25
CA HIS A 285 2.80 -13.30 -17.84
C HIS A 285 4.20 -13.16 -17.20
N ILE A 286 5.09 -14.14 -17.41
CA ILE A 286 6.44 -14.11 -16.84
C ILE A 286 7.24 -12.93 -17.41
N ALA A 287 7.14 -12.66 -18.71
CA ALA A 287 7.87 -11.56 -19.37
C ALA A 287 7.41 -10.20 -18.81
N ASP A 288 6.09 -9.95 -18.72
CA ASP A 288 5.52 -8.73 -18.16
C ASP A 288 5.93 -8.53 -16.69
N TYR A 289 5.79 -9.56 -15.86
CA TYR A 289 6.13 -9.49 -14.45
C TYR A 289 7.63 -9.23 -14.23
N ARG A 290 8.49 -9.97 -14.93
CA ARG A 290 9.96 -9.80 -14.83
C ARG A 290 10.44 -8.46 -15.33
N ALA A 291 9.75 -7.82 -16.26
CA ALA A 291 10.10 -6.48 -16.71
C ALA A 291 10.10 -5.45 -15.58
N LEU A 292 9.38 -5.71 -14.49
CA LEU A 292 9.38 -4.93 -13.25
C LEU A 292 10.24 -5.57 -12.16
N TYR A 293 9.98 -6.84 -11.85
CA TYR A 293 10.59 -7.52 -10.70
C TYR A 293 12.10 -7.67 -10.81
N SER A 294 12.64 -7.93 -12.01
CA SER A 294 14.08 -8.15 -12.22
C SER A 294 14.93 -6.88 -12.20
N ARG A 295 14.29 -5.69 -12.07
CA ARG A 295 15.03 -4.41 -12.05
C ARG A 295 15.90 -4.27 -10.81
N VAL A 296 15.47 -4.82 -9.67
CA VAL A 296 16.24 -4.76 -8.42
C VAL A 296 16.52 -6.17 -7.88
N GLU A 297 17.76 -6.39 -7.49
CA GLU A 297 18.20 -7.64 -6.83
C GLU A 297 18.99 -7.29 -5.57
N LEU A 298 18.59 -7.85 -4.42
CA LEU A 298 19.29 -7.75 -3.14
C LEU A 298 19.89 -9.11 -2.79
N ASP A 299 21.18 -9.15 -2.47
CA ASP A 299 21.88 -10.34 -1.94
C ASP A 299 22.69 -9.93 -0.70
N ILE A 300 22.24 -10.35 0.47
CA ILE A 300 22.93 -10.16 1.76
C ILE A 300 23.38 -11.50 2.35
N GLY A 301 23.50 -12.51 1.49
CA GLY A 301 23.90 -13.86 1.83
C GLY A 301 22.75 -14.82 2.15
N SER A 302 23.12 -16.08 2.25
CA SER A 302 22.24 -17.18 2.60
C SER A 302 22.98 -18.16 3.51
N ASN A 303 22.25 -18.85 4.37
CA ASN A 303 22.79 -19.91 5.23
C ASN A 303 22.11 -21.27 4.98
N GLY A 304 21.60 -21.48 3.76
CA GLY A 304 21.20 -22.79 3.26
C GLY A 304 19.97 -23.38 3.96
N LYS A 305 18.97 -22.54 4.31
CA LYS A 305 17.72 -22.97 4.94
C LYS A 305 16.57 -23.16 3.92
N ASP A 306 16.87 -23.22 2.65
CA ASP A 306 15.93 -23.39 1.55
C ASP A 306 15.15 -24.73 1.59
N ASN A 307 15.70 -25.74 2.26
CA ASN A 307 15.05 -27.01 2.51
C ASN A 307 14.05 -27.02 3.68
N ILE A 308 13.89 -25.87 4.38
CA ILE A 308 12.94 -25.73 5.49
C ILE A 308 11.72 -24.93 5.02
N PRO A 309 10.47 -25.44 5.21
CA PRO A 309 9.25 -24.70 4.86
C PRO A 309 9.24 -23.28 5.45
N THR A 310 8.79 -22.31 4.65
CA THR A 310 8.80 -20.88 5.02
C THR A 310 8.14 -20.61 6.37
N GLY A 311 6.97 -21.20 6.64
CA GLY A 311 6.31 -21.05 7.93
C GLY A 311 7.10 -21.63 9.12
N LYS A 312 7.94 -22.66 8.90
CA LYS A 312 8.85 -23.17 9.95
C LYS A 312 10.04 -22.24 10.15
N ARG A 313 10.62 -21.70 9.06
CA ARG A 313 11.68 -20.68 9.13
C ARG A 313 11.24 -19.50 9.98
N LEU A 314 10.07 -18.93 9.66
CA LEU A 314 9.49 -17.78 10.37
C LEU A 314 9.24 -18.08 11.87
N ARG A 315 8.68 -19.26 12.22
CA ARG A 315 8.48 -19.65 13.63
C ARG A 315 9.79 -19.82 14.39
N ASN A 316 10.82 -20.33 13.72
CA ASN A 316 12.13 -20.56 14.31
C ASN A 316 12.92 -19.25 14.50
N PHE A 317 12.63 -18.23 13.71
CA PHE A 317 13.33 -16.94 13.69
C PHE A 317 13.35 -16.24 15.07
N LYS A 318 12.32 -16.43 15.87
CA LYS A 318 12.28 -15.91 17.25
C LYS A 318 13.42 -16.43 18.12
N LYS A 319 13.88 -17.67 17.89
CA LYS A 319 14.94 -18.34 18.66
C LYS A 319 16.31 -18.22 17.99
N ASP A 320 16.31 -18.29 16.68
CA ASP A 320 17.50 -18.24 15.84
C ASP A 320 17.34 -17.16 14.76
N LYS A 321 17.83 -15.98 15.05
CA LYS A 321 17.81 -14.83 14.15
C LYS A 321 18.85 -14.91 13.02
N ASN A 322 19.52 -16.05 12.83
CA ASN A 322 20.56 -16.23 11.83
C ASN A 322 20.04 -16.68 10.47
N ASP A 323 18.72 -16.63 10.24
CA ASP A 323 18.15 -16.87 8.92
C ASP A 323 18.18 -15.57 8.09
N ILE A 324 19.37 -15.26 7.54
CA ILE A 324 19.62 -14.01 6.80
C ILE A 324 18.76 -13.93 5.54
N ALA A 325 18.56 -15.04 4.85
CA ALA A 325 17.73 -15.08 3.65
C ALA A 325 16.24 -14.73 3.89
N LEU A 326 15.75 -14.75 5.15
CA LEU A 326 14.39 -14.27 5.44
C LEU A 326 14.24 -12.76 5.26
N TYR A 327 15.29 -11.96 5.48
CA TYR A 327 15.23 -10.51 5.23
C TYR A 327 15.07 -10.25 3.73
N THR A 328 15.91 -10.90 2.91
CA THR A 328 15.81 -10.80 1.45
C THR A 328 14.48 -11.37 0.94
N LEU A 329 14.00 -12.47 1.53
CA LEU A 329 12.69 -13.04 1.14
C LEU A 329 11.55 -12.08 1.43
N LEU A 330 11.53 -11.39 2.58
CA LEU A 330 10.50 -10.40 2.91
C LEU A 330 10.60 -9.17 2.00
N PHE A 331 11.80 -8.69 1.69
CA PHE A 331 12.05 -7.63 0.72
C PHE A 331 11.50 -7.99 -0.67
N ASN A 332 11.85 -9.15 -1.18
CA ASN A 332 11.39 -9.65 -2.47
C ASN A 332 9.88 -9.87 -2.50
N PHE A 333 9.30 -10.38 -1.41
CA PHE A 333 7.86 -10.60 -1.29
C PHE A 333 7.08 -9.29 -1.27
N GLY A 334 7.56 -8.23 -0.58
CA GLY A 334 6.91 -6.93 -0.61
C GLY A 334 6.91 -6.32 -2.02
N ARG A 335 8.00 -6.42 -2.77
CA ARG A 335 8.04 -6.00 -4.18
C ARG A 335 7.08 -6.80 -5.06
N TYR A 336 7.01 -8.12 -4.87
CA TYR A 336 6.01 -8.98 -5.51
C TYR A 336 4.58 -8.51 -5.21
N LEU A 337 4.27 -8.20 -3.95
CA LEU A 337 2.95 -7.72 -3.56
C LEU A 337 2.58 -6.39 -4.22
N ALA A 338 3.54 -5.45 -4.33
CA ALA A 338 3.34 -4.16 -5.00
C ALA A 338 2.97 -4.36 -6.49
N ILE A 339 3.76 -5.16 -7.22
CA ILE A 339 3.50 -5.47 -8.64
C ILE A 339 2.16 -6.20 -8.83
N SER A 340 1.79 -7.06 -7.87
CA SER A 340 0.56 -7.87 -7.96
C SER A 340 -0.70 -7.11 -7.58
N SER A 341 -0.61 -6.01 -6.82
CA SER A 341 -1.78 -5.27 -6.31
C SER A 341 -1.98 -3.89 -6.92
N SER A 342 -1.02 -3.36 -7.68
CA SER A 342 -1.10 -2.03 -8.30
C SER A 342 -0.41 -2.03 -9.66
N ARG A 343 -1.17 -1.80 -10.72
CA ARG A 343 -0.68 -1.76 -12.10
C ARG A 343 -1.37 -0.63 -12.88
N PRO A 344 -0.76 -0.10 -13.93
CA PRO A 344 -1.40 0.89 -14.79
C PRO A 344 -2.83 0.48 -15.17
N GLY A 345 -3.79 1.37 -14.94
CA GLY A 345 -5.21 1.15 -15.21
C GLY A 345 -5.98 0.36 -14.13
N SER A 346 -5.36 0.01 -13.00
CA SER A 346 -6.05 -0.53 -11.82
C SER A 346 -6.40 0.58 -10.82
N GLN A 347 -7.18 0.23 -9.79
CA GLN A 347 -7.29 1.06 -8.58
C GLN A 347 -6.03 0.92 -7.72
N PRO A 348 -5.74 1.89 -6.81
CA PRO A 348 -4.63 1.76 -5.87
C PRO A 348 -4.77 0.56 -4.94
N SER A 349 -3.65 0.13 -4.36
CA SER A 349 -3.64 -0.85 -3.27
C SER A 349 -4.43 -0.33 -2.06
N THR A 350 -5.44 -1.10 -1.62
CA THR A 350 -6.22 -0.82 -0.41
C THR A 350 -5.40 -1.13 0.85
N LEU A 351 -5.98 -1.00 2.05
CA LEU A 351 -5.38 -1.49 3.30
C LEU A 351 -4.93 -2.96 3.24
N GLN A 352 -5.53 -3.75 2.35
CA GLN A 352 -5.23 -5.17 2.15
C GLN A 352 -4.66 -5.45 0.75
N GLY A 353 -4.13 -4.45 0.07
CA GLY A 353 -3.68 -4.55 -1.31
C GLY A 353 -4.86 -4.78 -2.25
N ILE A 354 -4.91 -5.97 -2.87
CA ILE A 354 -6.05 -6.44 -3.67
C ILE A 354 -6.76 -7.64 -3.01
N TRP A 355 -6.26 -8.14 -1.87
CA TRP A 355 -6.73 -9.38 -1.25
C TRP A 355 -7.59 -9.11 -0.02
N ASN A 356 -8.86 -9.51 -0.08
CA ASN A 356 -9.82 -9.44 1.02
C ASN A 356 -10.77 -10.65 0.96
N GLU A 357 -10.94 -11.36 2.08
CA GLU A 357 -11.89 -12.48 2.19
C GLU A 357 -13.22 -12.08 2.85
N LYS A 358 -13.29 -10.88 3.47
CA LYS A 358 -14.40 -10.51 4.33
C LYS A 358 -15.40 -9.61 3.63
N PHE A 359 -16.67 -9.95 3.83
CA PHE A 359 -17.79 -9.12 3.40
C PHE A 359 -17.85 -7.76 4.14
N CYS A 360 -17.45 -7.76 5.43
CA CYS A 360 -17.23 -6.57 6.23
C CYS A 360 -15.77 -6.54 6.69
N PRO A 361 -14.85 -6.04 5.86
CA PRO A 361 -13.43 -6.04 6.19
C PRO A 361 -13.10 -5.03 7.29
N PRO A 362 -12.03 -5.27 8.06
CA PRO A 362 -11.50 -4.30 9.01
C PRO A 362 -11.23 -2.96 8.30
N TRP A 363 -11.66 -1.87 8.94
CA TRP A 363 -11.55 -0.50 8.40
C TRP A 363 -12.03 -0.39 6.95
N HIS A 364 -13.07 -1.15 6.58
CA HIS A 364 -13.66 -1.21 5.25
C HIS A 364 -12.68 -1.65 4.14
N SER A 365 -11.45 -2.04 4.48
CA SER A 365 -10.34 -2.23 3.52
C SER A 365 -10.24 -1.07 2.53
N ASN A 366 -10.46 0.17 3.02
CA ASN A 366 -10.48 1.38 2.23
C ASN A 366 -9.07 1.92 1.95
N TYR A 367 -8.98 3.12 1.39
CA TYR A 367 -7.76 3.91 1.31
C TYR A 367 -7.67 4.76 2.58
N THR A 368 -6.93 4.29 3.59
CA THR A 368 -6.63 5.07 4.79
C THR A 368 -5.39 5.90 4.50
N VAL A 369 -5.57 7.22 4.49
CA VAL A 369 -4.63 8.17 3.90
C VAL A 369 -3.98 9.10 4.94
N ASN A 370 -3.79 8.60 6.15
CA ASN A 370 -3.00 9.26 7.19
C ASN A 370 -1.69 8.55 7.50
N ILE A 371 -1.36 7.47 6.78
CA ILE A 371 -0.11 6.70 6.74
C ILE A 371 -0.16 5.50 5.79
N ASN A 372 -1.28 4.73 5.77
CA ASN A 372 -1.30 3.38 5.22
C ASN A 372 -1.17 3.37 3.69
N THR A 373 -1.99 4.15 3.00
CA THR A 373 -1.94 4.26 1.53
C THR A 373 -0.62 4.85 1.08
N GLU A 374 -0.11 5.85 1.77
CA GLU A 374 1.18 6.46 1.49
C GLU A 374 2.31 5.43 1.63
N MET A 375 2.33 4.68 2.72
CA MET A 375 3.32 3.63 2.95
C MET A 375 3.28 2.52 1.89
N ASN A 376 2.11 2.22 1.31
CA ASN A 376 1.98 1.23 0.24
C ASN A 376 2.83 1.59 -0.98
N TYR A 377 3.14 2.87 -1.19
CA TYR A 377 3.87 3.35 -2.36
C TYR A 377 5.32 3.80 -2.08
N TRP A 378 5.76 3.87 -0.82
CA TRP A 378 7.14 4.25 -0.50
C TRP A 378 8.23 3.43 -1.20
N PRO A 379 8.12 2.08 -1.35
CA PRO A 379 9.18 1.30 -2.00
C PRO A 379 9.18 1.36 -3.53
N VAL A 380 8.10 1.89 -4.13
CA VAL A 380 7.85 1.75 -5.57
C VAL A 380 8.93 2.45 -6.40
N LEU A 381 9.23 3.69 -6.09
CA LEU A 381 10.21 4.49 -6.82
C LEU A 381 11.65 4.04 -6.55
N PRO A 382 12.11 3.85 -5.29
CA PRO A 382 13.45 3.34 -5.02
C PRO A 382 13.71 1.94 -5.61
N CYS A 383 12.66 1.14 -5.80
CA CYS A 383 12.76 -0.17 -6.46
C CYS A 383 12.58 -0.11 -7.99
N ASP A 384 12.73 1.06 -8.61
CA ASP A 384 12.63 1.26 -10.08
C ASP A 384 11.33 0.73 -10.69
N MET A 385 10.19 1.03 -10.05
CA MET A 385 8.86 0.61 -10.52
C MET A 385 7.87 1.79 -10.62
N PRO A 386 8.22 2.90 -11.34
CA PRO A 386 7.36 4.09 -11.40
C PRO A 386 5.97 3.81 -11.98
N GLU A 387 5.82 2.79 -12.83
CA GLU A 387 4.54 2.37 -13.41
C GLU A 387 3.56 1.90 -12.33
N VAL A 388 4.06 1.29 -11.25
CA VAL A 388 3.23 0.81 -10.12
C VAL A 388 2.64 2.00 -9.32
N ASN A 389 3.22 3.19 -9.44
CA ASN A 389 2.73 4.42 -8.79
C ASN A 389 1.55 5.07 -9.54
N GLU A 390 1.31 4.71 -10.80
CA GLU A 390 0.28 5.34 -11.64
C GLU A 390 -1.13 5.29 -11.02
N PRO A 391 -1.63 4.17 -10.45
CA PRO A 391 -2.95 4.15 -9.83
C PRO A 391 -3.11 5.14 -8.67
N LEU A 392 -2.07 5.38 -7.87
CA LEU A 392 -2.08 6.40 -6.82
C LEU A 392 -2.19 7.80 -7.43
N ILE A 393 -1.39 8.09 -8.46
CA ILE A 393 -1.40 9.39 -9.16
C ILE A 393 -2.79 9.68 -9.72
N GLU A 394 -3.43 8.70 -10.36
CA GLU A 394 -4.80 8.84 -10.88
C GLU A 394 -5.82 9.09 -9.77
N MET A 395 -5.72 8.37 -8.63
CA MET A 395 -6.59 8.64 -7.48
C MET A 395 -6.40 10.07 -6.96
N VAL A 396 -5.18 10.56 -6.84
CA VAL A 396 -4.91 11.93 -6.36
C VAL A 396 -5.42 12.97 -7.36
N ARG A 397 -5.32 12.69 -8.67
CA ARG A 397 -5.92 13.53 -9.72
C ARG A 397 -7.44 13.62 -9.55
N ASP A 398 -8.11 12.49 -9.33
CA ASP A 398 -9.54 12.45 -9.05
C ASP A 398 -9.90 13.25 -7.78
N LEU A 399 -9.12 13.08 -6.70
CA LEU A 399 -9.31 13.80 -5.45
C LEU A 399 -9.09 15.31 -5.60
N SER A 400 -8.19 15.74 -6.51
CA SER A 400 -7.97 17.16 -6.79
C SER A 400 -9.19 17.85 -7.44
N VAL A 401 -10.10 17.04 -8.01
CA VAL A 401 -11.38 17.51 -8.55
C VAL A 401 -12.51 17.36 -7.51
N ALA A 402 -12.64 16.18 -6.92
CA ALA A 402 -13.69 15.90 -5.93
C ALA A 402 -13.58 16.79 -4.68
N GLY A 403 -12.34 17.04 -4.24
CA GLY A 403 -12.03 17.81 -3.02
C GLY A 403 -12.21 19.33 -3.15
N GLU A 404 -12.32 19.89 -4.36
CA GLU A 404 -12.59 21.33 -4.54
C GLU A 404 -13.92 21.72 -3.90
N ARG A 405 -14.93 20.89 -4.09
CA ARG A 405 -16.24 21.12 -3.49
C ARG A 405 -16.19 21.06 -1.96
N THR A 406 -15.46 20.11 -1.41
CA THR A 406 -15.27 19.98 0.05
C THR A 406 -14.50 21.17 0.63
N ALA A 407 -13.44 21.63 -0.03
CA ALA A 407 -12.68 22.83 0.37
C ALA A 407 -13.60 24.06 0.40
N LYS A 408 -14.39 24.26 -0.65
CA LYS A 408 -15.29 25.42 -0.77
C LYS A 408 -16.46 25.36 0.21
N GLU A 409 -17.19 24.23 0.28
CA GLU A 409 -18.45 24.16 1.03
C GLU A 409 -18.24 23.91 2.53
N MET A 410 -17.20 23.16 2.94
CA MET A 410 -16.94 22.89 4.35
C MET A 410 -15.97 23.86 5.01
N TYR A 411 -15.05 24.46 4.23
CA TYR A 411 -13.99 25.33 4.77
C TYR A 411 -14.08 26.77 4.28
N GLY A 412 -14.75 27.03 3.15
CA GLY A 412 -14.79 28.35 2.51
C GLY A 412 -13.45 28.73 1.88
N MET A 413 -12.65 27.76 1.41
CA MET A 413 -11.29 27.92 0.93
C MET A 413 -11.14 27.52 -0.53
N HIS A 414 -10.07 27.98 -1.19
CA HIS A 414 -9.67 27.58 -2.53
C HIS A 414 -9.02 26.19 -2.53
N GLY A 415 -8.61 25.74 -3.71
CA GLY A 415 -7.89 24.47 -3.88
C GLY A 415 -8.76 23.27 -3.61
N PHE A 416 -8.18 22.21 -3.01
CA PHE A 416 -8.90 20.99 -2.67
C PHE A 416 -8.44 20.39 -1.34
N VAL A 417 -9.34 19.62 -0.71
CA VAL A 417 -9.09 18.92 0.56
C VAL A 417 -9.66 17.51 0.51
N ALA A 418 -8.99 16.59 1.19
CA ALA A 418 -9.48 15.26 1.52
C ALA A 418 -9.03 14.90 2.94
N HIS A 419 -9.76 13.98 3.57
CA HIS A 419 -9.51 13.56 4.95
C HIS A 419 -8.99 12.13 5.01
N HIS A 420 -8.80 11.59 6.21
CA HIS A 420 -8.03 10.37 6.46
C HIS A 420 -8.58 9.08 5.83
N ASN A 421 -9.82 9.04 5.33
CA ASN A 421 -10.37 7.90 4.59
C ASN A 421 -10.92 8.32 3.23
N VAL A 422 -10.53 7.56 2.23
CA VAL A 422 -11.01 7.67 0.85
C VAL A 422 -11.55 6.30 0.41
N ASP A 423 -12.47 6.28 -0.55
CA ASP A 423 -12.99 5.07 -1.17
C ASP A 423 -12.99 5.17 -2.70
N ILE A 424 -13.53 4.18 -3.39
CA ILE A 424 -13.59 4.19 -4.86
C ILE A 424 -14.39 5.36 -5.43
N TRP A 425 -15.35 5.90 -4.64
CA TRP A 425 -16.20 7.04 -5.01
C TRP A 425 -15.53 8.39 -4.73
N ARG A 426 -14.23 8.36 -4.34
CA ARG A 426 -13.42 9.56 -4.03
C ARG A 426 -14.07 10.44 -2.97
N MET A 427 -14.55 9.82 -1.88
CA MET A 427 -15.03 10.55 -0.71
C MET A 427 -13.91 11.43 -0.15
N THR A 428 -14.18 12.72 0.00
CA THR A 428 -13.19 13.72 0.48
C THR A 428 -13.55 14.34 1.82
N THR A 429 -14.80 14.16 2.29
CA THR A 429 -15.23 14.66 3.61
C THR A 429 -14.66 13.82 4.76
N PRO A 430 -14.55 14.37 5.99
CA PRO A 430 -14.15 13.55 7.14
C PRO A 430 -15.22 12.48 7.40
N VAL A 431 -14.78 11.25 7.68
CA VAL A 431 -15.72 10.18 8.07
C VAL A 431 -16.36 10.46 9.43
N GLY A 432 -17.41 9.71 9.76
CA GLY A 432 -17.98 9.72 11.10
C GLY A 432 -17.00 9.17 12.15
N GLY A 433 -17.17 9.53 13.40
CA GLY A 433 -16.36 9.03 14.52
C GLY A 433 -15.74 10.13 15.36
N CYS A 434 -14.48 9.98 15.75
CA CYS A 434 -13.79 10.93 16.63
C CYS A 434 -12.79 11.79 15.86
N ALA A 435 -12.59 13.01 16.34
CA ALA A 435 -11.65 13.97 15.73
C ALA A 435 -10.23 13.45 15.62
N VAL A 436 -9.78 12.62 16.56
CA VAL A 436 -8.41 12.09 16.63
C VAL A 436 -7.95 11.35 15.38
N TRP A 437 -8.86 10.71 14.64
CA TRP A 437 -8.54 10.07 13.35
C TRP A 437 -9.25 10.72 12.18
N ALA A 438 -10.53 11.14 12.33
CA ALA A 438 -11.36 11.55 11.21
C ALA A 438 -11.11 13.01 10.79
N PHE A 439 -10.85 13.93 11.73
CA PHE A 439 -10.55 15.32 11.42
C PHE A 439 -9.08 15.50 11.09
N TRP A 440 -8.70 15.20 9.86
CA TRP A 440 -7.33 15.34 9.39
C TRP A 440 -7.30 15.76 7.91
N PRO A 441 -7.35 17.08 7.62
CA PRO A 441 -7.44 17.61 6.26
C PRO A 441 -6.07 17.71 5.56
N MET A 442 -5.17 16.74 5.79
CA MET A 442 -3.77 16.83 5.37
C MET A 442 -3.37 15.82 4.29
N SER A 443 -4.25 14.89 3.91
CA SER A 443 -3.94 13.87 2.90
C SER A 443 -3.53 14.46 1.53
N PRO A 444 -4.11 15.58 1.01
CA PRO A 444 -3.63 16.18 -0.23
C PRO A 444 -2.18 16.63 -0.17
N GLY A 445 -1.77 17.23 0.95
CA GLY A 445 -0.38 17.66 1.15
C GLY A 445 0.58 16.48 1.17
N TRP A 446 0.23 15.39 1.89
CA TRP A 446 1.05 14.19 1.91
C TRP A 446 1.11 13.48 0.55
N PHE A 447 -0.01 13.35 -0.14
CA PHE A 447 0.01 12.79 -1.49
C PHE A 447 0.86 13.61 -2.47
N CYS A 448 0.97 14.93 -2.29
CA CYS A 448 1.84 15.77 -3.12
C CYS A 448 3.33 15.44 -2.95
N GLU A 449 3.75 14.84 -1.82
CA GLU A 449 5.08 14.26 -1.66
C GLU A 449 5.28 13.15 -2.71
N HIS A 450 4.37 12.14 -2.78
CA HIS A 450 4.43 11.07 -3.79
C HIS A 450 4.37 11.58 -5.23
N ILE A 451 3.53 12.60 -5.47
CA ILE A 451 3.38 13.21 -6.80
C ILE A 451 4.68 13.88 -7.23
N PHE A 452 5.35 14.63 -6.34
CA PHE A 452 6.61 15.29 -6.67
C PHE A 452 7.78 14.29 -6.70
N ALA A 453 7.82 13.31 -5.79
CA ALA A 453 8.81 12.25 -5.81
C ALA A 453 8.81 11.48 -7.13
N HIS A 454 7.63 11.21 -7.73
CA HIS A 454 7.56 10.57 -9.05
C HIS A 454 8.34 11.36 -10.10
N TYR A 455 8.25 12.69 -10.10
CA TYR A 455 9.09 13.54 -10.95
C TYR A 455 10.58 13.42 -10.60
N GLU A 456 10.93 13.53 -9.31
CA GLU A 456 12.33 13.51 -8.88
C GLU A 456 13.06 12.21 -9.26
N TYR A 457 12.32 11.08 -9.30
CA TYR A 457 12.88 9.78 -9.70
C TYR A 457 12.85 9.54 -11.21
N THR A 458 11.87 10.07 -11.94
CA THR A 458 11.74 9.85 -13.39
C THR A 458 12.34 10.95 -14.25
N MET A 459 12.47 12.16 -13.70
CA MET A 459 12.88 13.38 -14.39
C MET A 459 11.97 13.74 -15.58
N ASP A 460 10.70 13.34 -15.55
CA ASP A 460 9.72 13.63 -16.60
C ASP A 460 9.12 15.04 -16.40
N GLU A 461 9.69 16.04 -17.07
CA GLU A 461 9.20 17.42 -17.02
C GLU A 461 7.78 17.57 -17.60
N LYS A 462 7.40 16.72 -18.55
CA LYS A 462 6.03 16.75 -19.08
C LYS A 462 5.04 16.34 -18.01
N TYR A 463 5.33 15.26 -17.30
CA TYR A 463 4.53 14.83 -16.15
C TYR A 463 4.49 15.94 -15.06
N LEU A 464 5.62 16.56 -14.75
CA LEU A 464 5.68 17.65 -13.78
C LEU A 464 4.74 18.79 -14.19
N ARG A 465 4.79 19.22 -15.45
CA ARG A 465 4.00 20.35 -15.99
C ARG A 465 2.50 20.03 -16.11
N GLU A 466 2.16 18.86 -16.65
CA GLU A 466 0.78 18.54 -17.02
C GLU A 466 -0.01 17.86 -15.88
N THR A 467 0.67 17.26 -14.90
CA THR A 467 0.03 16.47 -13.84
C THR A 467 0.44 16.93 -12.45
N ALA A 468 1.73 16.88 -12.12
CA ALA A 468 2.19 17.08 -10.75
C ALA A 468 1.96 18.51 -10.26
N TYR A 469 2.50 19.51 -10.96
CA TYR A 469 2.42 20.90 -10.53
C TYR A 469 0.99 21.44 -10.39
N PRO A 470 0.05 21.17 -11.33
CA PRO A 470 -1.34 21.59 -11.15
C PRO A 470 -2.02 21.01 -9.90
N ILE A 471 -1.77 19.75 -9.56
CA ILE A 471 -2.29 19.12 -8.35
C ILE A 471 -1.67 19.74 -7.10
N MET A 472 -0.33 19.87 -7.07
CA MET A 472 0.42 20.46 -5.96
C MET A 472 0.01 21.90 -5.70
N LYS A 473 -0.14 22.70 -6.75
CA LYS A 473 -0.58 24.11 -6.66
C LYS A 473 -1.96 24.21 -6.02
N LYS A 474 -2.95 23.43 -6.48
CA LYS A 474 -4.29 23.41 -5.88
C LYS A 474 -4.25 23.01 -4.40
N SER A 475 -3.43 22.01 -4.03
CA SER A 475 -3.24 21.64 -2.63
C SER A 475 -2.62 22.80 -1.82
N ALA A 476 -1.61 23.46 -2.37
CA ALA A 476 -0.97 24.60 -1.73
C ALA A 476 -1.92 25.81 -1.56
N GLU A 477 -2.80 26.07 -2.53
CA GLU A 477 -3.85 27.10 -2.44
C GLU A 477 -4.76 26.87 -1.23
N PHE A 478 -5.19 25.61 -0.98
CA PHE A 478 -5.99 25.29 0.20
C PHE A 478 -5.24 25.60 1.50
N TYR A 479 -3.98 25.21 1.60
CA TYR A 479 -3.22 25.49 2.82
C TYR A 479 -2.80 26.97 2.97
N CYS A 480 -2.69 27.70 1.86
CA CYS A 480 -2.54 29.16 1.93
C CYS A 480 -3.70 29.84 2.64
N ASP A 481 -4.93 29.36 2.41
CA ASP A 481 -6.15 29.86 3.07
C ASP A 481 -6.34 29.24 4.47
N TYR A 482 -5.82 28.03 4.70
CA TYR A 482 -5.93 27.34 5.99
C TYR A 482 -5.02 27.93 7.05
N LEU A 483 -3.87 28.46 6.66
CA LEU A 483 -2.91 29.10 7.58
C LEU A 483 -3.46 30.41 8.14
N VAL A 484 -3.34 30.59 9.46
CA VAL A 484 -3.72 31.80 10.22
C VAL A 484 -2.61 32.21 11.19
N GLU A 485 -2.52 33.48 11.53
CA GLU A 485 -1.56 33.90 12.52
C GLU A 485 -1.97 33.49 13.94
N ASP A 486 -1.00 33.02 14.71
CA ASP A 486 -1.14 32.82 16.14
C ASP A 486 -0.90 34.12 16.93
N LYS A 487 -0.99 34.07 18.25
CA LYS A 487 -0.77 35.23 19.15
C LYS A 487 0.65 35.80 19.09
N ASP A 488 1.62 35.06 18.60
CA ASP A 488 3.03 35.42 18.52
C ASP A 488 3.43 35.86 17.08
N GLY A 489 2.47 35.85 16.13
CA GLY A 489 2.64 36.24 14.73
C GLY A 489 3.15 35.14 13.83
N TYR A 490 3.22 33.90 14.30
CA TYR A 490 3.54 32.75 13.44
C TYR A 490 2.31 32.27 12.68
N LEU A 491 2.51 31.82 11.43
CA LEU A 491 1.49 31.13 10.68
C LEU A 491 1.36 29.67 11.18
N ILE A 492 0.13 29.29 11.53
CA ILE A 492 -0.25 27.96 11.99
C ILE A 492 -1.50 27.48 11.26
N ALA A 493 -1.62 26.16 11.08
CA ALA A 493 -2.82 25.55 10.54
C ALA A 493 -3.76 25.12 11.70
N ALA A 494 -4.84 25.88 11.90
CA ALA A 494 -5.75 25.71 13.03
C ALA A 494 -7.22 25.52 12.59
N PRO A 495 -7.98 24.63 13.25
CA PRO A 495 -7.56 23.61 14.24
C PRO A 495 -6.86 22.42 13.59
N SER A 496 -6.10 21.62 14.34
CA SER A 496 -5.34 20.48 13.83
C SER A 496 -5.33 19.32 14.80
N THR A 497 -5.13 18.10 14.27
CA THR A 497 -4.92 16.87 15.04
C THR A 497 -3.59 16.24 14.65
N SER A 498 -2.98 15.47 15.57
CA SER A 498 -1.85 14.59 15.27
C SER A 498 -2.36 13.16 15.27
N PRO A 499 -2.55 12.54 14.09
CA PRO A 499 -3.07 11.17 14.03
C PRO A 499 -2.17 10.19 14.80
N GLU A 500 -2.70 9.29 15.55
CA GLU A 500 -4.06 9.24 16.12
C GLU A 500 -3.93 9.35 17.64
N ASN A 501 -3.06 10.26 18.12
CA ASN A 501 -2.73 10.38 19.52
C ASN A 501 -3.50 11.53 20.20
N ASN A 502 -3.81 11.32 21.48
CA ASN A 502 -4.43 12.33 22.32
C ASN A 502 -3.43 12.87 23.34
N PHE A 503 -3.70 14.06 23.81
CA PHE A 503 -3.07 14.62 25.01
C PHE A 503 -4.09 14.78 26.14
N VAL A 504 -3.59 14.96 27.36
CA VAL A 504 -4.44 15.13 28.54
C VAL A 504 -4.65 16.62 28.81
N LEU A 505 -5.88 17.09 28.61
CA LEU A 505 -6.31 18.45 28.91
C LEU A 505 -7.32 18.44 30.07
N ASN A 506 -6.99 19.07 31.19
CA ASN A 506 -7.85 19.12 32.38
C ASN A 506 -8.36 17.75 32.86
N GLY A 507 -7.49 16.72 32.76
CA GLY A 507 -7.79 15.37 33.22
C GLY A 507 -8.57 14.48 32.20
N SER A 508 -8.85 14.99 30.99
CA SER A 508 -9.55 14.26 29.93
C SER A 508 -8.73 14.25 28.64
N ASN A 509 -8.93 13.24 27.79
CA ASN A 509 -8.28 13.16 26.48
C ASN A 509 -8.79 14.26 25.53
N CYS A 510 -7.88 14.91 24.83
CA CYS A 510 -8.16 15.87 23.78
C CYS A 510 -7.26 15.57 22.58
N ALA A 511 -7.81 15.64 21.37
CA ALA A 511 -7.07 15.42 20.13
C ALA A 511 -6.79 16.72 19.39
N VAL A 512 -7.70 17.70 19.49
CA VAL A 512 -7.64 18.96 18.75
C VAL A 512 -6.68 19.91 19.43
N SER A 513 -5.69 20.39 18.68
CA SER A 513 -4.70 21.40 19.07
C SER A 513 -4.84 22.63 18.15
N GLN A 514 -4.22 23.73 18.54
CA GLN A 514 -4.09 24.89 17.65
C GLN A 514 -3.37 24.51 16.36
N THR A 515 -2.25 23.78 16.46
CA THR A 515 -1.58 23.15 15.33
C THR A 515 -0.77 21.95 15.80
N THR A 516 -0.22 21.16 14.85
CA THR A 516 0.65 20.02 15.14
C THR A 516 1.90 20.04 14.26
N THR A 517 2.97 19.43 14.75
CA THR A 517 4.24 19.36 14.01
C THR A 517 4.08 18.61 12.68
N MET A 518 3.28 17.53 12.63
CA MET A 518 3.00 16.83 11.38
C MET A 518 2.34 17.75 10.34
N THR A 519 1.28 18.44 10.74
CA THR A 519 0.55 19.36 9.86
C THR A 519 1.47 20.44 9.29
N MET A 520 2.27 21.07 10.15
CA MET A 520 3.21 22.11 9.71
C MET A 520 4.32 21.56 8.81
N SER A 521 4.77 20.32 9.05
CA SER A 521 5.77 19.65 8.21
C SER A 521 5.24 19.37 6.80
N ILE A 522 4.03 18.82 6.70
CA ILE A 522 3.39 18.53 5.40
C ILE A 522 3.21 19.81 4.57
N ILE A 523 2.73 20.90 5.19
CA ILE A 523 2.55 22.17 4.50
C ILE A 523 3.89 22.75 4.06
N ARG A 524 4.91 22.70 4.91
CA ARG A 524 6.26 23.19 4.60
C ARG A 524 6.84 22.46 3.39
N GLU A 525 6.84 21.14 3.40
CA GLU A 525 7.34 20.32 2.29
C GLU A 525 6.60 20.61 0.99
N LEU A 526 5.26 20.65 1.04
CA LEU A 526 4.45 20.99 -0.14
C LEU A 526 4.83 22.35 -0.73
N PHE A 527 4.98 23.38 0.12
CA PHE A 527 5.35 24.72 -0.34
C PHE A 527 6.75 24.74 -0.94
N GLU A 528 7.73 24.08 -0.31
CA GLU A 528 9.08 23.95 -0.85
C GLU A 528 9.10 23.21 -2.19
N ASN A 529 8.32 22.14 -2.33
CA ASN A 529 8.21 21.37 -3.56
C ASN A 529 7.49 22.15 -4.68
N CYS A 530 6.46 22.95 -4.34
CA CYS A 530 5.83 23.86 -5.31
C CYS A 530 6.81 24.92 -5.82
N ILE A 531 7.63 25.50 -4.95
CA ILE A 531 8.66 26.49 -5.32
C ILE A 531 9.68 25.83 -6.26
N LYS A 532 10.20 24.65 -5.91
CA LYS A 532 11.14 23.90 -6.75
C LYS A 532 10.54 23.61 -8.13
N ALA A 533 9.28 23.12 -8.16
CA ALA A 533 8.58 22.84 -9.41
C ALA A 533 8.40 24.10 -10.27
N SER A 534 8.01 25.23 -9.67
CA SER A 534 7.91 26.52 -10.34
C SER A 534 9.24 26.97 -10.94
N ASP A 535 10.34 26.82 -10.21
CA ASP A 535 11.68 27.18 -10.66
C ASP A 535 12.13 26.28 -11.85
N ILE A 536 11.89 24.96 -11.78
CA ILE A 536 12.20 23.98 -12.84
C ILE A 536 11.41 24.30 -14.11
N LEU A 537 10.11 24.55 -13.99
CA LEU A 537 9.21 24.81 -15.10
C LEU A 537 9.36 26.23 -15.68
N GLY A 538 9.91 27.17 -14.89
CA GLY A 538 9.98 28.59 -15.21
C GLY A 538 8.63 29.32 -15.19
N GLU A 539 7.64 28.76 -14.47
CA GLU A 539 6.24 29.21 -14.42
C GLU A 539 5.84 29.66 -12.99
N ASP A 540 4.73 30.44 -12.89
CA ASP A 540 4.06 30.81 -11.61
C ASP A 540 4.98 31.46 -10.55
N LYS A 541 5.93 32.28 -10.95
CA LYS A 541 6.89 32.93 -10.05
C LYS A 541 6.22 33.77 -8.94
N GLU A 542 5.09 34.39 -9.26
CA GLU A 542 4.34 35.19 -8.27
C GLU A 542 3.78 34.29 -7.16
N PHE A 543 3.25 33.13 -7.50
CA PHE A 543 2.77 32.17 -6.51
C PHE A 543 3.93 31.61 -5.67
N ALA A 544 5.06 31.30 -6.31
CA ALA A 544 6.26 30.87 -5.59
C ALA A 544 6.74 31.92 -4.56
N GLU A 545 6.69 33.22 -4.87
CA GLU A 545 7.04 34.29 -3.90
C GLU A 545 6.03 34.35 -2.72
N ILE A 546 4.74 34.14 -2.96
CA ILE A 546 3.73 34.00 -1.89
C ILE A 546 4.08 32.86 -0.95
N LEU A 547 4.45 31.69 -1.51
CA LEU A 547 4.82 30.53 -0.71
C LEU A 547 6.11 30.77 0.09
N LYS A 548 7.13 31.43 -0.51
CA LYS A 548 8.36 31.81 0.18
C LYS A 548 8.10 32.72 1.37
N ASP A 549 7.20 33.70 1.20
CA ASP A 549 6.83 34.60 2.30
C ASP A 549 6.11 33.86 3.43
N LYS A 550 5.17 32.98 3.09
CA LYS A 550 4.48 32.13 4.10
C LYS A 550 5.47 31.24 4.86
N LEU A 551 6.41 30.56 4.16
CA LEU A 551 7.43 29.71 4.77
C LEU A 551 8.27 30.41 5.84
N LYS A 552 8.62 31.67 5.62
CA LYS A 552 9.39 32.50 6.59
C LYS A 552 8.64 32.71 7.90
N ASN A 553 7.32 32.79 7.82
CA ASN A 553 6.45 33.11 8.94
C ASN A 553 5.82 31.87 9.60
N MET A 554 6.03 30.68 9.04
CA MET A 554 5.50 29.43 9.61
C MET A 554 6.16 29.10 10.94
N LEU A 555 5.36 28.58 11.89
CA LEU A 555 5.84 28.09 13.19
C LEU A 555 7.00 27.09 12.99
N PRO A 556 8.19 27.32 13.60
CA PRO A 556 9.33 26.43 13.45
C PRO A 556 9.16 25.12 14.24
N PHE A 557 10.01 24.14 13.95
CA PHE A 557 10.17 22.96 14.81
C PHE A 557 10.60 23.35 16.22
N ARG A 558 10.08 22.67 17.24
CA ARG A 558 10.37 22.95 18.64
C ARG A 558 10.71 21.69 19.41
N ILE A 559 11.70 21.81 20.28
CA ILE A 559 12.18 20.73 21.14
C ILE A 559 11.60 20.91 22.55
N GLY A 560 11.05 19.85 23.10
CA GLY A 560 10.46 19.86 24.44
C GLY A 560 11.50 19.60 25.56
N LYS A 561 11.05 19.71 26.79
CA LYS A 561 11.90 19.58 28.01
C LYS A 561 12.57 18.23 28.17
N ARG A 562 12.03 17.16 27.55
CA ARG A 562 12.62 15.82 27.55
C ARG A 562 13.63 15.61 26.43
N GLY A 563 13.89 16.66 25.61
CA GLY A 563 14.71 16.60 24.40
C GLY A 563 13.99 16.01 23.18
N GLN A 564 12.69 15.75 23.26
CA GLN A 564 11.86 15.24 22.16
C GLN A 564 11.41 16.36 21.23
N LEU A 565 11.09 16.02 19.98
CA LEU A 565 10.37 16.92 19.08
C LEU A 565 8.92 17.07 19.59
N LEU A 566 8.42 18.31 19.71
CA LEU A 566 7.05 18.55 20.16
C LEU A 566 6.05 18.05 19.11
N GLU A 567 5.00 17.39 19.56
CA GLU A 567 3.93 16.87 18.70
C GLU A 567 2.82 17.88 18.47
N TRP A 568 2.42 18.62 19.52
CA TRP A 568 1.35 19.61 19.49
C TRP A 568 1.88 21.03 19.67
N TYR A 569 0.97 22.01 19.54
CA TYR A 569 1.30 23.45 19.70
C TYR A 569 1.93 23.78 21.04
N ASN A 570 1.47 23.20 22.12
CA ASN A 570 2.11 23.27 23.42
C ASN A 570 2.81 21.96 23.78
N GLU A 571 3.66 21.99 24.82
CA GLU A 571 4.24 20.75 25.39
C GLU A 571 3.19 20.07 26.28
N GLU A 572 2.30 19.32 25.64
CA GLU A 572 1.19 18.64 26.28
C GLU A 572 1.63 17.30 26.88
N LYS A 573 0.89 16.83 27.90
CA LYS A 573 1.07 15.48 28.43
C LYS A 573 0.39 14.47 27.52
N GLU A 574 1.16 13.62 26.88
CA GLU A 574 0.64 12.53 26.04
C GLU A 574 -0.29 11.61 26.84
N SER A 575 -1.43 11.21 26.26
CA SER A 575 -2.31 10.22 26.89
C SER A 575 -1.77 8.80 26.75
N GLU A 576 -1.11 8.51 25.63
CA GLU A 576 -0.45 7.22 25.35
C GLU A 576 0.99 7.46 24.86
N ILE A 577 1.96 7.33 25.77
CA ILE A 577 3.39 7.59 25.48
C ILE A 577 3.92 6.62 24.42
N HIS A 578 3.48 5.36 24.42
CA HIS A 578 3.90 4.30 23.51
C HIS A 578 2.93 4.12 22.33
N HIS A 579 2.28 5.21 21.92
CA HIS A 579 1.34 5.18 20.80
C HIS A 579 2.01 4.69 19.51
N ARG A 580 1.26 3.92 18.70
CA ARG A 580 1.77 3.35 17.44
C ARG A 580 2.13 4.40 16.38
N HIS A 581 1.45 5.56 16.35
CA HIS A 581 1.80 6.65 15.47
C HIS A 581 2.98 7.48 15.99
N CYS A 582 3.83 7.92 15.06
CA CYS A 582 4.94 8.83 15.28
C CYS A 582 4.80 10.06 14.36
N SER A 583 3.59 10.62 14.30
CA SER A 583 3.17 11.64 13.32
C SER A 583 4.07 12.88 13.34
N MET A 584 4.56 13.29 14.51
CA MET A 584 5.50 14.41 14.64
C MET A 584 6.83 14.20 13.89
N LEU A 585 7.16 12.97 13.52
CA LEU A 585 8.40 12.64 12.81
C LEU A 585 8.26 12.64 11.28
N TYR A 586 7.12 13.10 10.74
CA TYR A 586 6.94 13.26 9.29
C TYR A 586 8.10 14.05 8.64
N GLY A 587 8.57 15.09 9.31
CA GLY A 587 9.69 15.91 8.82
C GLY A 587 11.03 15.16 8.69
N LEU A 588 11.20 14.02 9.40
CA LEU A 588 12.33 13.10 9.24
C LEU A 588 12.09 12.09 8.10
N HIS A 589 10.91 11.47 8.06
CA HIS A 589 10.50 10.55 7.02
C HIS A 589 8.95 10.55 6.87
N PRO A 590 8.38 10.68 5.65
CA PRO A 590 9.05 10.63 4.34
C PRO A 590 9.79 11.91 3.94
N ALA A 591 9.40 13.09 4.48
CA ALA A 591 10.09 14.35 4.16
C ALA A 591 11.58 14.32 4.56
N HIS A 592 12.36 15.25 3.97
CA HIS A 592 13.75 15.50 4.33
C HIS A 592 13.92 16.91 4.95
N LEU A 593 12.91 17.35 5.72
CA LEU A 593 12.97 18.64 6.45
C LEU A 593 13.90 18.56 7.68
N ILE A 594 14.06 17.35 8.21
CA ILE A 594 14.98 17.03 9.31
C ILE A 594 15.92 15.94 8.82
N THR A 595 17.23 16.20 8.89
CA THR A 595 18.26 15.26 8.44
C THR A 595 19.40 15.18 9.47
N ALA A 596 20.05 14.02 9.55
CA ALA A 596 21.18 13.84 10.47
C ALA A 596 22.33 14.79 10.19
N ASP A 597 22.57 15.13 8.91
CA ASP A 597 23.68 15.98 8.48
C ASP A 597 23.34 17.48 8.49
N GLY A 598 22.12 17.83 8.03
CA GLY A 598 21.72 19.25 7.87
C GLY A 598 21.11 19.90 9.11
N THR A 599 20.43 19.11 9.96
CA THR A 599 19.72 19.58 11.16
C THR A 599 19.96 18.65 12.36
N PRO A 600 21.22 18.45 12.80
CA PRO A 600 21.57 17.42 13.79
C PRO A 600 20.83 17.56 15.12
N GLU A 601 20.57 18.77 15.61
CA GLU A 601 19.83 18.99 16.85
C GLU A 601 18.38 18.52 16.75
N LEU A 602 17.72 18.74 15.61
CA LEU A 602 16.37 18.23 15.35
C LEU A 602 16.36 16.72 15.12
N ALA A 603 17.40 16.18 14.49
CA ALA A 603 17.58 14.73 14.32
C ALA A 603 17.74 14.04 15.68
N ASP A 604 18.52 14.60 16.61
CA ASP A 604 18.64 14.11 17.98
C ASP A 604 17.30 14.18 18.73
N ALA A 605 16.51 15.23 18.51
CA ALA A 605 15.16 15.35 19.07
C ALA A 605 14.21 14.28 18.51
N CYS A 606 14.32 13.94 17.22
CA CYS A 606 13.60 12.81 16.61
C CYS A 606 14.02 11.46 17.20
N ARG A 607 15.33 11.24 17.37
CA ARG A 607 15.87 10.06 18.07
C ARG A 607 15.28 9.94 19.46
N ARG A 608 15.29 11.02 20.22
CA ARG A 608 14.72 11.05 21.56
C ARG A 608 13.21 10.75 21.57
N SER A 609 12.47 11.24 20.59
CA SER A 609 11.04 10.94 20.42
C SER A 609 10.81 9.44 20.19
N LEU A 610 11.61 8.80 19.32
CA LEU A 610 11.55 7.35 19.07
C LEU A 610 11.89 6.52 20.30
N GLU A 611 12.90 6.91 21.07
CA GLU A 611 13.26 6.25 22.32
C GLU A 611 12.10 6.29 23.33
N ILE A 612 11.41 7.42 23.42
CA ILE A 612 10.23 7.60 24.29
C ILE A 612 9.05 6.77 23.80
N ARG A 613 8.77 6.74 22.48
CA ARG A 613 7.73 5.91 21.85
C ARG A 613 7.99 4.42 22.06
N GLY A 614 9.27 4.01 22.06
CA GLY A 614 9.68 2.62 22.14
C GLY A 614 9.55 1.88 20.80
N ASP A 615 10.04 0.66 20.81
CA ASP A 615 10.20 -0.16 19.59
C ASP A 615 8.97 -0.99 19.22
N ASP A 616 8.06 -1.26 20.14
CA ASP A 616 6.88 -2.08 19.85
C ASP A 616 5.81 -1.28 19.09
N GLY A 617 4.92 -1.99 18.40
CA GLY A 617 3.85 -1.37 17.64
C GLY A 617 3.10 -2.39 16.79
N THR A 618 2.25 -1.87 15.90
CA THR A 618 1.57 -2.62 14.85
C THR A 618 2.49 -2.82 13.65
N GLY A 619 2.09 -3.60 12.65
CA GLY A 619 2.96 -3.92 11.50
C GLY A 619 3.46 -2.68 10.76
N TRP A 620 2.57 -1.79 10.33
CA TRP A 620 2.96 -0.55 9.66
C TRP A 620 3.78 0.40 10.57
N SER A 621 3.51 0.40 11.87
CA SER A 621 4.29 1.21 12.83
C SER A 621 5.74 0.74 12.90
N LEU A 622 5.98 -0.58 12.88
CA LEU A 622 7.32 -1.14 12.77
C LEU A 622 7.97 -0.74 11.44
N GLY A 623 7.23 -0.86 10.32
CA GLY A 623 7.69 -0.42 8.99
C GLY A 623 8.14 1.05 9.00
N TRP A 624 7.34 1.97 9.57
CA TRP A 624 7.71 3.38 9.64
C TRP A 624 8.94 3.62 10.52
N LYS A 625 8.99 2.97 11.68
CA LYS A 625 10.14 3.08 12.59
C LYS A 625 11.45 2.57 11.98
N ILE A 626 11.42 1.53 11.12
CA ILE A 626 12.60 1.08 10.37
C ILE A 626 13.14 2.22 9.51
N ASN A 627 12.26 2.92 8.77
CA ASN A 627 12.63 4.07 7.94
C ASN A 627 13.20 5.23 8.79
N PHE A 628 12.60 5.56 9.92
CA PHE A 628 13.13 6.61 10.81
C PHE A 628 14.56 6.30 11.29
N TRP A 629 14.80 5.08 11.76
CA TRP A 629 16.13 4.71 12.24
C TRP A 629 17.16 4.65 11.12
N ALA A 630 16.77 4.26 9.90
CA ALA A 630 17.63 4.35 8.72
C ALA A 630 18.02 5.80 8.42
N ARG A 631 17.07 6.74 8.44
CA ARG A 631 17.32 8.19 8.24
C ARG A 631 18.18 8.80 9.35
N LEU A 632 18.11 8.27 10.57
CA LEU A 632 18.97 8.62 11.68
C LEU A 632 20.36 7.93 11.64
N ARG A 633 20.69 7.24 10.54
CA ARG A 633 21.96 6.53 10.33
C ARG A 633 22.22 5.41 11.35
N ASP A 634 21.17 4.83 11.94
CA ASP A 634 21.26 3.71 12.89
C ASP A 634 20.71 2.42 12.28
N GLY A 635 21.52 1.79 11.41
CA GLY A 635 21.16 0.56 10.72
C GLY A 635 20.97 -0.64 11.68
N ASN A 636 21.68 -0.68 12.79
CA ASN A 636 21.53 -1.75 13.77
C ASN A 636 20.18 -1.66 14.48
N HIS A 637 19.70 -0.46 14.80
CA HIS A 637 18.37 -0.28 15.38
C HIS A 637 17.26 -0.54 14.33
N ALA A 638 17.44 -0.08 13.10
CA ALA A 638 16.53 -0.39 12.00
C ALA A 638 16.40 -1.92 11.80
N LEU A 639 17.50 -2.65 11.80
CA LEU A 639 17.50 -4.12 11.72
C LEU A 639 16.83 -4.79 12.93
N LYS A 640 17.01 -4.25 14.14
CA LYS A 640 16.29 -4.73 15.33
C LYS A 640 14.78 -4.65 15.18
N LEU A 641 14.26 -3.61 14.53
CA LEU A 641 12.84 -3.47 14.25
C LEU A 641 12.40 -4.39 13.09
N PHE A 642 13.25 -4.58 12.09
CA PHE A 642 13.00 -5.57 11.05
C PHE A 642 12.95 -7.00 11.61
N ASP A 643 13.78 -7.35 12.61
CA ASP A 643 13.65 -8.58 13.39
C ASP A 643 12.25 -8.71 14.06
N GLN A 644 11.69 -7.59 14.50
CA GLN A 644 10.34 -7.57 15.08
C GLN A 644 9.27 -7.75 14.02
N GLN A 645 9.46 -7.20 12.83
CA GLN A 645 8.58 -7.42 11.67
C GLN A 645 8.52 -8.90 11.30
N LEU A 646 9.63 -9.63 11.40
CA LEU A 646 9.72 -11.07 11.17
C LEU A 646 9.18 -11.93 12.34
N ARG A 647 8.54 -11.36 13.36
CA ARG A 647 7.87 -12.14 14.42
C ARG A 647 6.65 -12.86 13.86
N PHE A 648 6.63 -14.18 13.98
CA PHE A 648 5.46 -14.98 13.61
C PHE A 648 4.22 -14.59 14.40
N LYS A 649 3.11 -14.39 13.70
CA LYS A 649 1.77 -14.14 14.24
C LYS A 649 0.79 -15.22 13.78
N ALA A 650 -0.05 -15.70 14.71
CA ALA A 650 -1.12 -16.64 14.42
C ALA A 650 -2.50 -15.98 14.57
N SER A 651 -2.63 -15.04 15.51
CA SER A 651 -3.91 -14.37 15.78
C SER A 651 -4.20 -13.28 14.77
N THR A 652 -5.43 -13.26 14.28
CA THR A 652 -6.01 -12.20 13.43
C THR A 652 -6.93 -11.26 14.22
N GLY A 653 -6.99 -11.41 15.55
CA GLY A 653 -7.75 -10.52 16.44
C GLY A 653 -7.14 -9.11 16.47
N MET A 654 -8.00 -8.10 16.52
CA MET A 654 -7.58 -6.69 16.47
C MET A 654 -6.75 -6.30 17.69
N ASN A 655 -5.64 -5.60 17.47
CA ASN A 655 -4.76 -5.07 18.50
C ASN A 655 -4.15 -3.75 18.04
N TYR A 656 -4.43 -2.66 18.74
CA TYR A 656 -4.00 -1.31 18.34
C TYR A 656 -2.67 -0.86 18.97
N SER A 657 -2.21 -1.52 20.03
CA SER A 657 -1.04 -1.02 20.78
C SER A 657 0.25 -1.74 20.41
N HIS A 658 0.19 -3.04 20.23
CA HIS A 658 1.35 -3.90 19.96
C HIS A 658 0.90 -5.17 19.27
N GLY A 659 1.82 -5.94 18.79
CA GLY A 659 1.48 -7.22 18.16
C GLY A 659 1.84 -7.27 16.69
N GLY A 660 2.49 -6.24 16.15
CA GLY A 660 3.04 -6.25 14.80
C GLY A 660 3.96 -7.44 14.54
N GLY A 661 4.03 -7.88 13.31
CA GLY A 661 4.82 -9.02 12.88
C GLY A 661 4.34 -9.57 11.54
N THR A 662 4.47 -10.87 11.33
CA THR A 662 4.23 -11.49 10.02
C THR A 662 3.41 -12.78 10.18
N TYR A 663 2.38 -12.95 9.35
CA TYR A 663 1.61 -14.19 9.22
C TYR A 663 2.40 -15.27 8.49
N GLU A 664 1.89 -16.51 8.50
CA GLU A 664 2.60 -17.65 7.95
C GLU A 664 2.92 -17.53 6.45
N ASN A 665 2.08 -16.84 5.69
CA ASN A 665 2.27 -16.57 4.27
C ASN A 665 3.08 -15.30 3.98
N LEU A 666 3.74 -14.73 4.97
CA LEU A 666 4.51 -13.49 4.98
C LEU A 666 3.70 -12.20 4.81
N PHE A 667 2.38 -12.25 4.86
CA PHE A 667 1.57 -11.04 4.99
C PHE A 667 1.86 -10.33 6.32
N ASP A 668 1.89 -9.01 6.28
CA ASP A 668 2.05 -8.17 7.47
C ASP A 668 0.88 -8.34 8.45
N ALA A 669 1.18 -8.27 9.71
CA ALA A 669 0.19 -8.30 10.79
C ALA A 669 0.18 -6.96 11.53
N HIS A 670 -0.92 -6.24 11.34
CA HIS A 670 -1.24 -5.14 12.26
C HIS A 670 -1.37 -5.68 13.72
N PRO A 671 -2.14 -6.75 14.18
CA PRO A 671 -3.23 -7.56 13.59
C PRO A 671 -4.58 -6.81 13.51
N PRO A 672 -5.51 -7.17 12.60
CA PRO A 672 -5.42 -8.19 11.54
C PRO A 672 -4.49 -7.82 10.39
N PHE A 673 -4.56 -8.53 9.26
CA PHE A 673 -3.75 -8.24 8.08
C PHE A 673 -3.99 -6.81 7.57
N GLN A 674 -2.91 -6.09 7.40
CA GLN A 674 -2.76 -4.88 6.60
C GLN A 674 -1.48 -5.02 5.77
N ILE A 675 -1.48 -4.52 4.52
CA ILE A 675 -0.36 -4.75 3.59
C ILE A 675 0.78 -3.73 3.75
N ASP A 676 0.47 -2.59 4.36
CA ASP A 676 1.36 -1.44 4.51
C ASP A 676 2.70 -1.77 5.19
N GLY A 677 2.69 -2.60 6.24
CA GLY A 677 3.91 -3.02 6.90
C GLY A 677 4.83 -3.87 6.00
N ASN A 678 4.29 -4.62 5.03
CA ASN A 678 5.11 -5.29 4.01
C ASN A 678 5.88 -4.27 3.17
N PHE A 679 5.23 -3.20 2.75
CA PHE A 679 5.81 -2.16 1.90
C PHE A 679 6.75 -1.23 2.68
N GLY A 680 6.36 -0.84 3.91
CA GLY A 680 7.22 -0.06 4.80
C GLY A 680 8.54 -0.75 5.15
N ALA A 681 8.53 -2.07 5.28
CA ALA A 681 9.75 -2.86 5.47
C ALA A 681 10.67 -2.83 4.24
N VAL A 682 10.12 -2.90 3.02
CA VAL A 682 10.90 -2.78 1.77
C VAL A 682 11.52 -1.40 1.66
N SER A 683 10.73 -0.34 1.88
CA SER A 683 11.20 1.04 1.89
C SER A 683 12.33 1.23 2.91
N GLY A 684 12.17 0.68 4.13
CA GLY A 684 13.20 0.73 5.16
C GLY A 684 14.52 0.09 4.73
N VAL A 685 14.49 -1.03 4.00
CA VAL A 685 15.71 -1.62 3.42
C VAL A 685 16.32 -0.70 2.36
N CYS A 686 15.50 -0.07 1.51
CA CYS A 686 16.01 0.91 0.55
C CYS A 686 16.70 2.07 1.28
N GLU A 687 16.08 2.66 2.30
CA GLU A 687 16.66 3.75 3.12
C GLU A 687 17.94 3.35 3.88
N MET A 688 18.07 2.10 4.27
CA MET A 688 19.31 1.60 4.90
C MET A 688 20.47 1.52 3.92
N LEU A 689 20.18 1.29 2.62
CA LEU A 689 21.18 1.08 1.59
C LEU A 689 21.43 2.32 0.72
N LEU A 690 20.39 3.13 0.48
CA LEU A 690 20.44 4.29 -0.41
C LEU A 690 19.51 5.38 0.10
N ASP A 691 20.02 6.59 0.32
CA ASP A 691 19.22 7.77 0.67
C ASP A 691 19.55 8.93 -0.28
N CYS A 692 18.57 9.74 -0.63
CA CYS A 692 18.71 10.79 -1.64
C CYS A 692 18.04 12.08 -1.17
N PHE A 693 18.82 13.10 -0.83
CA PHE A 693 18.31 14.44 -0.51
C PHE A 693 19.33 15.53 -0.84
N ASP A 694 18.86 16.75 -1.02
CA ASP A 694 19.68 17.95 -1.33
C ASP A 694 20.65 17.71 -2.52
N GLY A 695 20.15 17.03 -3.57
CA GLY A 695 20.93 16.72 -4.77
C GLY A 695 22.04 15.68 -4.56
N LYS A 696 22.12 15.04 -3.42
CA LYS A 696 23.14 14.05 -3.07
C LYS A 696 22.58 12.65 -2.93
N ILE A 697 23.39 11.67 -3.24
CA ILE A 697 23.11 10.23 -3.15
C ILE A 697 24.04 9.63 -2.10
N TYR A 698 23.47 9.16 -1.01
CA TYR A 698 24.20 8.56 0.13
C TYR A 698 24.22 7.05 -0.02
N LEU A 699 25.42 6.46 -0.11
CA LEU A 699 25.61 5.02 -0.25
C LEU A 699 25.81 4.35 1.11
N LEU A 700 25.08 3.27 1.36
CA LEU A 700 25.10 2.49 2.61
C LEU A 700 24.97 3.35 3.87
N PRO A 701 24.06 4.34 3.92
CA PRO A 701 24.00 5.32 5.01
C PRO A 701 23.68 4.69 6.37
N ALA A 702 23.03 3.53 6.39
CA ALA A 702 22.61 2.83 7.61
C ALA A 702 22.79 1.31 7.49
N LEU A 703 23.93 0.86 6.95
CA LEU A 703 24.22 -0.58 6.84
C LEU A 703 24.37 -1.20 8.24
N PRO A 704 23.61 -2.25 8.59
CA PRO A 704 23.76 -2.91 9.88
C PRO A 704 24.96 -3.85 9.89
N ASP A 705 25.62 -4.01 11.05
CA ASP A 705 26.79 -4.87 11.22
C ASP A 705 26.56 -6.32 10.76
N LYS A 706 25.34 -6.82 10.90
CA LYS A 706 24.96 -8.18 10.52
C LYS A 706 24.95 -8.41 9.01
N TRP A 707 24.83 -7.38 8.22
CA TRP A 707 24.91 -7.43 6.76
C TRP A 707 26.32 -7.03 6.30
N SER A 708 27.34 -7.66 6.88
CA SER A 708 28.74 -7.34 6.64
C SER A 708 29.17 -7.49 5.17
N ASP A 709 28.56 -8.41 4.45
CA ASP A 709 28.84 -8.71 3.06
C ASP A 709 27.55 -8.74 2.26
N GLY A 710 27.56 -8.19 1.05
CA GLY A 710 26.38 -8.21 0.21
C GLY A 710 26.51 -7.36 -1.04
N SER A 711 25.42 -7.35 -1.80
CA SER A 711 25.27 -6.51 -2.98
C SER A 711 23.80 -6.13 -3.18
N VAL A 712 23.58 -4.98 -3.79
CA VAL A 712 22.27 -4.59 -4.33
C VAL A 712 22.48 -4.04 -5.72
N ARG A 713 21.57 -4.38 -6.64
CA ARG A 713 21.59 -3.88 -8.02
C ARG A 713 20.27 -3.21 -8.35
N GLY A 714 20.35 -2.14 -9.13
CA GLY A 714 19.23 -1.48 -9.77
C GLY A 714 18.36 -0.60 -8.85
N LEU A 715 18.80 -0.25 -7.63
CA LEU A 715 18.11 0.77 -6.86
C LEU A 715 18.09 2.08 -7.64
N LEU A 716 16.94 2.74 -7.67
CA LEU A 716 16.79 4.03 -8.33
C LEU A 716 17.00 5.15 -7.31
N ALA A 717 17.90 6.08 -7.63
CA ALA A 717 18.08 7.33 -6.92
C ALA A 717 17.31 8.48 -7.62
N LYS A 718 17.03 9.57 -6.88
CA LYS A 718 16.53 10.81 -7.47
C LYS A 718 17.46 11.29 -8.58
N GLY A 719 16.93 11.94 -9.61
CA GLY A 719 17.67 12.29 -10.82
C GLY A 719 17.69 11.17 -11.87
N ASN A 720 16.87 10.13 -11.72
CA ASN A 720 16.81 8.96 -12.62
C ASN A 720 18.16 8.26 -12.76
N ILE A 721 18.87 8.07 -11.64
CA ILE A 721 20.18 7.42 -11.58
C ILE A 721 20.03 6.05 -10.93
N LYS A 722 20.34 4.97 -11.68
CA LYS A 722 20.41 3.61 -11.14
C LYS A 722 21.73 3.38 -10.42
N VAL A 723 21.62 2.74 -9.26
CA VAL A 723 22.77 2.51 -8.37
C VAL A 723 22.89 1.03 -8.07
N ASP A 724 24.08 0.47 -8.38
CA ASP A 724 24.49 -0.85 -7.92
C ASP A 724 25.59 -0.68 -6.87
N MET A 725 25.59 -1.55 -5.86
CA MET A 725 26.57 -1.53 -4.79
C MET A 725 27.01 -2.94 -4.41
N THR A 726 28.30 -3.10 -4.08
CA THR A 726 28.85 -4.31 -3.45
C THR A 726 29.69 -3.90 -2.25
N TRP A 727 29.51 -4.61 -1.15
CA TRP A 727 30.25 -4.33 0.08
C TRP A 727 30.77 -5.61 0.71
N SER A 728 31.90 -5.51 1.44
CA SER A 728 32.48 -6.61 2.19
C SER A 728 33.12 -6.09 3.49
N GLY A 729 33.00 -6.87 4.57
CA GLY A 729 33.45 -6.46 5.89
C GLY A 729 32.81 -5.16 6.38
N GLY A 730 31.54 -4.89 5.99
CA GLY A 730 30.80 -3.67 6.34
C GLY A 730 31.25 -2.42 5.58
N LYS A 731 32.06 -2.55 4.52
CA LYS A 731 32.59 -1.43 3.73
C LYS A 731 32.22 -1.58 2.27
N LEU A 732 31.77 -0.48 1.66
CA LEU A 732 31.56 -0.41 0.21
C LEU A 732 32.89 -0.71 -0.51
N THR A 733 32.86 -1.62 -1.46
CA THR A 733 34.03 -2.03 -2.26
C THR A 733 33.88 -1.63 -3.73
N LEU A 734 32.63 -1.58 -4.22
CA LEU A 734 32.31 -1.21 -5.59
C LEU A 734 30.94 -0.58 -5.66
N TYR A 735 30.80 0.45 -6.48
CA TYR A 735 29.49 0.93 -6.90
C TYR A 735 29.46 1.25 -8.39
N SER A 736 28.28 1.14 -9.02
CA SER A 736 28.05 1.56 -10.39
C SER A 736 26.88 2.52 -10.46
N LEU A 737 26.99 3.50 -11.36
CA LEU A 737 25.96 4.52 -11.60
C LEU A 737 25.57 4.47 -13.08
N THR A 738 24.29 4.42 -13.37
CA THR A 738 23.76 4.49 -14.76
C THR A 738 22.70 5.58 -14.82
N GLY A 739 22.92 6.58 -15.67
CA GLY A 739 22.03 7.75 -15.80
C GLY A 739 22.68 8.87 -16.58
N ASN A 740 22.13 10.07 -16.46
CA ASN A 740 22.64 11.28 -17.14
C ASN A 740 22.81 12.43 -16.14
N GLY A 741 23.75 13.34 -16.44
CA GLY A 741 23.98 14.54 -15.64
C GLY A 741 25.05 14.37 -14.58
N GLU A 742 25.02 15.21 -13.53
CA GLU A 742 25.95 15.15 -12.42
C GLU A 742 25.37 14.32 -11.26
N ALA A 743 26.18 13.42 -10.70
CA ALA A 743 25.85 12.60 -9.55
C ALA A 743 26.78 12.94 -8.39
N HIS A 744 26.24 13.47 -7.31
CA HIS A 744 26.95 13.80 -6.09
C HIS A 744 26.83 12.62 -5.11
N ILE A 745 27.89 11.83 -5.00
CA ILE A 745 27.91 10.60 -4.21
C ILE A 745 28.55 10.86 -2.86
N VAL A 746 27.87 10.49 -1.79
CA VAL A 746 28.36 10.57 -0.42
C VAL A 746 28.54 9.18 0.17
N TYR A 747 29.78 8.85 0.58
CA TYR A 747 30.10 7.63 1.29
C TYR A 747 31.16 7.90 2.37
N GLY A 748 30.91 7.41 3.61
CA GLY A 748 31.83 7.59 4.74
C GLY A 748 32.13 9.07 5.06
N GLY A 749 31.19 9.98 4.84
CA GLY A 749 31.34 11.42 5.05
C GLY A 749 32.12 12.15 3.95
N LYS A 750 32.54 11.44 2.88
CA LYS A 750 33.25 12.03 1.74
C LYS A 750 32.31 12.16 0.54
N GLU A 751 32.25 13.35 -0.05
CA GLU A 751 31.53 13.63 -1.29
C GLU A 751 32.45 13.46 -2.50
N THR A 752 31.92 12.83 -3.56
CA THR A 752 32.57 12.69 -4.88
C THR A 752 31.56 12.99 -5.97
N VAL A 753 31.94 13.85 -6.93
CA VAL A 753 31.06 14.21 -8.05
C VAL A 753 31.47 13.44 -9.28
N HIS A 754 30.47 12.84 -9.95
CA HIS A 754 30.64 12.13 -11.20
C HIS A 754 29.77 12.74 -12.28
N ARG A 755 30.27 12.77 -13.52
CA ARG A 755 29.49 13.16 -14.70
C ARG A 755 29.09 11.91 -15.47
N LEU A 756 27.79 11.74 -15.67
CA LEU A 756 27.19 10.60 -16.36
C LEU A 756 26.71 11.02 -17.75
N ASP A 757 26.89 10.15 -18.74
CA ASP A 757 26.57 10.39 -20.16
C ASP A 757 25.60 9.35 -20.75
N GLY A 758 24.80 8.69 -19.90
CA GLY A 758 23.88 7.61 -20.27
C GLY A 758 24.48 6.21 -20.21
N GLY A 759 25.81 6.10 -20.07
CA GLY A 759 26.49 4.83 -19.85
C GLY A 759 26.56 4.46 -18.36
N THR A 760 27.17 3.30 -18.08
CA THR A 760 27.44 2.85 -16.72
C THR A 760 28.85 3.23 -16.30
N LEU A 761 28.97 4.03 -15.24
CA LEU A 761 30.23 4.33 -14.58
C LEU A 761 30.40 3.36 -13.40
N THR A 762 31.55 2.68 -13.34
CA THR A 762 31.90 1.78 -12.22
C THR A 762 33.11 2.33 -11.47
N VAL A 763 33.01 2.35 -10.14
CA VAL A 763 34.04 2.84 -9.23
C VAL A 763 34.41 1.75 -8.21
N GLU A 764 35.68 1.35 -8.16
CA GLU A 764 36.25 0.48 -7.13
C GLU A 764 36.85 1.34 -6.01
N LEU A 765 36.70 0.93 -4.73
CA LEU A 765 37.14 1.66 -3.54
C LEU A 765 38.23 0.93 -2.78
#